data_2f1f9f74e9ed5248e8e593f3f4a88c5f
#
_entry.id   2f1f9f74e9ed5248e8e593f3f4a88c5f
#
_cell.length_a   1.000
_cell.length_b   1.000
_cell.length_c   1.000
_cell.angle_alpha   90.00
_cell.angle_beta   90.00
_cell.angle_gamma   90.00
#
_symmetry.space_group_name_H-M   'P 1'
#
loop_
_entity.id
_entity.type
_entity.pdbx_description
1 polymer ?
#
loop_
_entity_poly.entity_id
_entity_poly.type
_entity_poly.pdbx_seq_one_letter_code
_entity_poly.pdbx_strand_id
1 'polypeptide(L)'
;MPGKLRQLTDALLVCGIAGALLMKAPLAHALIIGPSGTTIPTADPASFGPGDIEFQGGTLEVTADAAFMPSYDDQQLLVGSSGGTLAVATGKTLQLNTGISVQDGFFRFGNATNAGTILVGNLPWARVSRTSELYFDAGTVRSVAGTYGVGSLLYDARMVSIAAGATLDLNGGSATFRNLQGAGQLEMGSAATPVTVLEGNFSGAIGGARQLEKTGTGTLVLSGTNTYTGGTLIDQSGVLSVSRDVNLGSASGGVYINGPMSTLRVTGTAFTQTARNIELGPLGGRIDVVDAANRLVLNGAVSGTGSLTKAGDGTLVLSNSGNSYRDTYVWGGTLEGSTETLRGDILNTATVVFDQHSDGTFAGNITGSGRIVKTGAGMLRLSDQNSAQQWKIQQGGVIFSANSIGLSPIEIGTGATMVYDTDDLGSYEGPLSGSGLFSKRGSGEVLLYGDSSAFAGHTRVEAGRLVVMREASLGGTLEIANGATLEGQGTVGTTTIAAGGAVETGWQYRTLTVQGDLTMQPGSIFRVKAYPAPTSTTSDRIVVRGTANLGGSVVHVGPAGNFSPAQVYTILTADRINGTFEQATSDYAYLDPTLGYTDKAVTLRLERRAGGFASAAQTGNQRSVAEALERLPDANPLRQYVLTLPAGAPAGVFDNLSGEAHASVASSLVASGAGMRNVSFKHLRANMGAGLLPGAPTAQAGSDLPMSALPSSAARPAWAEVVGSWQTFNGDGNASRVTQNTGGVFVGADGAVGGGWRVGGALGFTDGRIKVDDRASKASVSGYTALLYGGRSVAAGAGKLNLLLGAAYTWNDIGTERQVVVAGAGQKLTADYGAGNSQLFTELGYAMAAGQRSQIEPFVGLAWSNLRTKGFTESGGSAALTGQKDSTTLTTSSLGLRGMTDFSLGKAEGRLVAAGGWRRAFGDLNPDARLAFDGGQVFTVAGTPIARNVGFGEVSLDLAVSRSASVTLAYSGQFGAGNRDHSGSLSVRWRY
;
A
#
# COMPACT_ATOMS: atom_id res chain seq x y z
N MET A 1 46.43 6.02 4.22
CA MET A 1 47.56 6.28 3.30
C MET A 1 47.73 7.76 3.15
N PRO A 2 48.90 8.17 2.98
CA PRO A 2 49.55 9.11 3.90
C PRO A 2 49.89 10.44 3.19
N GLY A 3 50.27 11.34 3.95
CA GLY A 3 51.55 11.94 3.73
C GLY A 3 51.60 13.46 3.96
N LYS A 4 52.35 13.73 4.96
CA LYS A 4 53.59 14.53 4.98
C LYS A 4 53.36 16.04 4.99
N LEU A 5 53.72 16.65 6.10
CA LEU A 5 55.07 17.04 6.61
C LEU A 5 55.66 18.29 5.93
N ARG A 6 55.92 19.27 6.73
CA ARG A 6 57.25 19.91 7.00
C ARG A 6 56.99 21.31 7.54
N GLN A 7 57.33 21.68 8.77
CA GLN A 7 58.66 22.03 9.29
C GLN A 7 59.43 23.03 8.42
N LEU A 8 59.71 24.11 9.04
CA LEU A 8 61.05 24.80 9.03
C LEU A 8 60.91 26.04 9.93
N THR A 9 61.45 26.02 11.09
CA THR A 9 62.83 26.26 11.58
C THR A 9 63.38 27.64 11.26
N ASP A 10 63.67 28.32 12.37
CA ASP A 10 64.83 29.13 12.69
C ASP A 10 65.42 30.12 11.65
N ALA A 11 65.48 31.30 12.12
CA ALA A 11 66.82 31.93 12.05
C ALA A 11 66.90 33.11 13.00
N LEU A 12 67.85 33.01 13.93
CA LEU A 12 68.50 34.06 14.60
C LEU A 12 69.02 35.13 13.66
N LEU A 13 69.00 36.38 14.06
CA LEU A 13 70.13 37.23 13.83
C LEU A 13 70.28 38.23 14.97
N VAL A 14 71.45 38.09 15.61
CA VAL A 14 72.10 39.00 16.53
C VAL A 14 72.78 40.06 15.72
N CYS A 15 72.70 41.27 16.14
CA CYS A 15 73.75 42.37 16.06
C CYS A 15 73.02 43.72 16.26
N GLY A 16 73.45 44.67 17.06
CA GLY A 16 74.60 44.95 17.76
C GLY A 16 74.47 46.39 18.21
N ILE A 17 74.82 46.57 19.40
CA ILE A 17 75.44 47.74 20.08
C ILE A 17 75.42 49.08 19.32
N ALA A 18 74.71 50.07 19.93
CA ALA A 18 75.28 51.40 20.06
C ALA A 18 74.60 52.07 21.25
N GLY A 19 75.43 52.48 22.22
CA GLY A 19 75.04 53.07 23.45
C GLY A 19 74.49 54.49 23.23
N ALA A 20 73.56 54.91 24.01
CA ALA A 20 73.32 56.26 24.41
C ALA A 20 73.10 56.23 25.90
N LEU A 21 74.09 56.68 26.62
CA LEU A 21 73.95 57.10 28.02
C LEU A 21 72.87 58.18 28.08
N LEU A 22 71.72 57.88 28.48
CA LEU A 22 70.79 58.88 29.01
C LEU A 22 70.74 58.69 30.52
N MET A 23 71.13 59.73 31.18
CA MET A 23 71.13 59.88 32.65
C MET A 23 69.78 59.33 33.22
N LYS A 24 69.94 58.37 34.05
CA LYS A 24 68.88 57.92 34.94
C LYS A 24 68.50 59.12 35.83
N ALA A 25 67.41 59.79 35.66
CA ALA A 25 66.69 60.55 36.67
C ALA A 25 66.57 59.65 37.94
N PRO A 26 66.62 60.26 39.13
CA PRO A 26 66.54 59.44 40.36
C PRO A 26 65.30 58.55 40.33
N LEU A 27 65.57 57.27 40.64
CA LEU A 27 64.52 56.27 40.81
C LEU A 27 63.44 56.85 41.76
N ALA A 28 62.30 57.24 41.23
CA ALA A 28 61.18 57.56 42.01
C ALA A 28 60.86 56.28 42.83
N HIS A 29 61.04 56.38 44.14
CA HIS A 29 60.74 55.30 45.08
C HIS A 29 59.21 55.03 45.02
N ALA A 30 58.76 53.77 44.75
CA ALA A 30 57.37 53.35 44.81
C ALA A 30 56.81 53.65 46.21
N LEU A 31 55.66 54.26 46.30
CA LEU A 31 54.96 54.34 47.59
C LEU A 31 54.49 52.96 48.00
N ILE A 32 55.04 52.41 49.07
CA ILE A 32 54.63 51.08 49.58
C ILE A 32 53.51 51.27 50.58
N ILE A 33 52.37 50.68 50.22
CA ILE A 33 51.24 50.56 51.16
C ILE A 33 51.46 49.30 52.00
N GLY A 34 51.93 49.46 53.19
CA GLY A 34 52.48 48.50 54.09
C GLY A 34 51.77 47.20 54.34
N PRO A 35 52.14 46.34 55.28
CA PRO A 35 51.55 45.03 55.52
C PRO A 35 50.08 45.15 55.96
N SER A 36 49.35 43.99 55.88
CA SER A 36 47.95 43.85 56.30
C SER A 36 47.68 44.57 57.64
N GLY A 37 46.69 45.44 57.68
CA GLY A 37 46.32 46.27 58.86
C GLY A 37 46.85 47.68 58.79
N THR A 38 47.73 48.05 57.90
CA THR A 38 48.16 49.41 57.64
C THR A 38 47.18 50.17 56.79
N THR A 39 46.67 51.31 57.24
CA THR A 39 45.81 52.20 56.45
C THR A 39 46.51 53.54 56.25
N ILE A 40 46.57 53.97 54.99
CA ILE A 40 47.07 55.28 54.62
C ILE A 40 45.95 56.17 54.12
N PRO A 41 45.47 57.14 54.91
CA PRO A 41 44.45 58.08 54.44
C PRO A 41 45.11 59.14 53.57
N THR A 42 44.43 59.51 52.44
CA THR A 42 44.84 60.58 51.56
C THR A 42 43.65 61.37 51.04
N ALA A 43 43.79 62.68 50.96
CA ALA A 43 42.82 63.52 50.28
C ALA A 43 43.02 63.61 48.73
N ASP A 44 44.24 63.33 48.29
CA ASP A 44 44.59 63.34 46.85
C ASP A 44 45.69 62.33 46.59
N PRO A 45 45.33 61.15 45.94
CA PRO A 45 46.31 60.12 45.57
C PRO A 45 47.38 60.58 44.56
N ALA A 46 47.14 61.70 43.77
CA ALA A 46 48.08 62.24 42.89
C ALA A 46 49.25 62.98 43.59
N SER A 47 49.09 63.30 44.89
CA SER A 47 50.11 63.96 45.70
C SER A 47 51.27 63.04 46.07
N PHE A 48 51.22 61.72 45.74
CA PHE A 48 52.27 60.78 46.13
C PHE A 48 53.52 60.81 45.22
N GLY A 49 53.53 61.66 44.20
CA GLY A 49 54.68 61.81 43.32
C GLY A 49 54.69 60.83 42.16
N PRO A 50 55.77 60.77 41.30
CA PRO A 50 55.79 60.10 40.03
C PRO A 50 56.12 58.62 40.11
N GLY A 51 56.19 57.97 41.25
CA GLY A 51 56.49 56.57 41.40
C GLY A 51 55.26 55.70 41.47
N ASP A 52 55.39 54.35 41.17
CA ASP A 52 54.36 53.42 41.35
C ASP A 52 53.85 53.40 42.81
N ILE A 53 52.57 53.03 43.01
CA ILE A 53 52.03 52.75 44.31
C ILE A 53 51.94 51.22 44.48
N GLU A 54 52.78 50.68 45.38
CA GLU A 54 52.84 49.25 45.60
C GLU A 54 52.09 48.84 46.87
N PHE A 55 51.14 47.96 46.75
CA PHE A 55 50.41 47.36 47.86
C PHE A 55 51.08 46.09 48.34
N GLN A 56 51.41 46.06 49.61
CA GLN A 56 51.97 44.91 50.33
C GLN A 56 51.02 44.45 51.46
N GLY A 57 49.74 44.45 51.27
CA GLY A 57 48.71 44.02 52.18
C GLY A 57 47.94 45.19 52.90
N GLY A 58 48.35 46.43 52.71
CA GLY A 58 47.71 47.57 53.36
C GLY A 58 46.55 48.19 52.57
N THR A 59 45.98 49.26 53.17
CA THR A 59 44.82 49.98 52.61
C THR A 59 45.24 51.39 52.21
N LEU A 60 44.92 51.81 51.04
CA LEU A 60 44.94 53.24 50.66
C LEU A 60 43.51 53.76 50.73
N GLU A 61 43.27 54.70 51.64
CA GLU A 61 42.02 55.34 51.94
C GLU A 61 41.93 56.75 51.36
N VAL A 62 41.00 56.94 50.40
CA VAL A 62 40.77 58.27 49.79
C VAL A 62 39.66 58.98 50.52
N THR A 63 39.95 60.05 51.21
CA THR A 63 39.07 60.73 52.13
C THR A 63 38.35 61.98 51.60
N ALA A 64 38.66 62.36 50.34
CA ALA A 64 38.01 63.48 49.65
C ALA A 64 37.74 63.09 48.20
N ASP A 65 36.96 63.92 47.50
CA ASP A 65 36.79 63.78 46.01
C ASP A 65 38.10 64.02 45.36
N ALA A 66 38.54 63.03 44.51
CA ALA A 66 39.87 63.06 43.95
C ALA A 66 39.89 62.41 42.51
N ALA A 67 40.89 62.78 41.75
CA ALA A 67 41.19 62.12 40.46
C ALA A 67 42.63 61.64 40.49
N PHE A 68 42.81 60.31 40.36
CA PHE A 68 44.12 59.70 40.22
C PHE A 68 44.48 59.68 38.71
N MET A 69 45.06 60.78 38.26
CA MET A 69 45.53 60.93 36.91
C MET A 69 47.07 60.94 36.99
N PRO A 70 47.73 59.97 36.33
CA PRO A 70 49.19 59.99 36.39
C PRO A 70 49.74 61.24 35.71
N SER A 71 50.61 61.93 36.42
CA SER A 71 51.40 63.09 35.89
C SER A 71 52.49 62.64 34.92
N TYR A 72 52.68 61.26 34.83
CA TYR A 72 53.68 60.59 34.03
C TYR A 72 53.03 59.31 33.44
N ASP A 73 53.32 59.00 32.20
CA ASP A 73 52.70 57.90 31.44
C ASP A 73 52.92 56.50 32.04
N ASP A 74 53.78 56.30 32.98
CA ASP A 74 54.26 55.03 33.55
C ASP A 74 53.82 54.77 34.99
N GLN A 75 53.09 55.64 35.70
CA GLN A 75 52.68 55.40 37.08
C GLN A 75 51.56 54.39 37.16
N GLN A 76 51.73 53.31 37.97
CA GLN A 76 50.80 52.19 38.15
C GLN A 76 50.48 51.92 39.63
N LEU A 77 49.32 51.33 39.85
CA LEU A 77 49.02 50.64 41.11
C LEU A 77 49.51 49.20 40.99
N LEU A 78 50.52 48.83 41.72
CA LEU A 78 51.11 47.50 41.76
C LEU A 78 50.60 46.74 42.99
N VAL A 79 50.05 45.57 42.79
CA VAL A 79 49.56 44.71 43.86
C VAL A 79 50.37 43.42 43.83
N GLY A 80 51.15 43.22 44.88
CA GLY A 80 51.91 42.00 45.07
C GLY A 80 51.13 40.87 45.74
N SER A 81 51.84 39.80 46.08
CA SER A 81 51.23 38.54 46.60
C SER A 81 50.49 38.75 47.98
N SER A 82 50.89 39.80 48.74
CA SER A 82 50.20 40.14 50.04
C SER A 82 48.85 40.85 49.83
N GLY A 83 48.48 41.19 48.55
CA GLY A 83 47.27 41.90 48.24
C GLY A 83 47.29 43.39 48.58
N GLY A 84 46.09 44.03 48.48
CA GLY A 84 45.95 45.44 48.79
C GLY A 84 44.50 45.88 48.78
N THR A 85 44.22 47.02 49.41
CA THR A 85 42.86 47.60 49.45
C THR A 85 42.88 49.05 48.99
N LEU A 86 42.02 49.42 48.08
CA LEU A 86 41.72 50.76 47.68
C LEU A 86 40.33 51.11 48.16
N ALA A 87 40.26 52.03 49.22
CA ALA A 87 39.00 52.41 49.81
C ALA A 87 38.75 53.91 49.55
N VAL A 88 37.48 54.31 49.40
CA VAL A 88 37.02 55.66 49.21
C VAL A 88 35.99 55.97 50.29
N ALA A 89 36.20 57.07 50.98
CA ALA A 89 35.28 57.47 52.09
C ALA A 89 33.85 57.60 51.59
N THR A 90 32.90 57.21 52.43
CA THR A 90 31.48 57.23 52.03
C THR A 90 31.04 58.62 51.62
N GLY A 91 30.32 58.70 50.48
CA GLY A 91 29.88 59.96 49.86
C GLY A 91 30.96 60.65 49.03
N LYS A 92 32.17 60.08 48.92
CA LYS A 92 33.29 60.61 48.09
C LYS A 92 33.46 59.82 46.84
N THR A 93 34.11 60.41 45.81
CA THR A 93 34.35 59.85 44.46
C THR A 93 35.87 59.95 44.13
N LEU A 94 36.42 58.80 43.76
CA LEU A 94 37.76 58.73 43.16
C LEU A 94 37.66 58.45 41.65
N GLN A 95 38.18 59.29 40.80
CA GLN A 95 38.36 58.95 39.37
C GLN A 95 39.73 58.31 39.18
N LEU A 96 39.73 57.07 38.67
CA LEU A 96 40.90 56.19 38.48
C LEU A 96 41.25 56.05 37.00
N ASN A 97 42.32 56.64 36.55
CA ASN A 97 42.79 56.61 35.14
C ASN A 97 44.24 56.12 35.05
N THR A 98 44.72 55.33 35.96
CA THR A 98 46.10 54.82 35.97
C THR A 98 46.13 53.33 35.78
N GLY A 99 47.27 52.76 35.33
CA GLY A 99 47.49 51.34 35.19
C GLY A 99 47.32 50.57 36.53
N ILE A 100 46.73 49.40 36.48
CA ILE A 100 46.62 48.50 37.64
C ILE A 100 47.28 47.17 37.27
N SER A 101 48.25 46.73 38.06
CA SER A 101 48.90 45.44 37.91
C SER A 101 48.73 44.60 39.18
N VAL A 102 47.99 43.52 39.13
CA VAL A 102 47.82 42.55 40.22
C VAL A 102 48.53 41.27 39.78
N GLN A 103 49.68 41.00 40.36
CA GLN A 103 50.59 39.94 39.90
C GLN A 103 50.30 38.59 40.51
N ASP A 104 50.17 38.50 41.81
CA ASP A 104 49.77 37.30 42.53
C ASP A 104 49.17 37.72 43.85
N GLY A 105 47.92 37.43 44.15
CA GLY A 105 47.27 37.86 45.37
C GLY A 105 45.86 38.38 45.14
N PHE A 106 45.44 39.34 45.92
CA PHE A 106 44.10 39.88 45.81
C PHE A 106 44.12 41.41 45.80
N PHE A 107 43.17 42.03 45.16
CA PHE A 107 42.93 43.46 45.23
C PHE A 107 41.47 43.75 45.64
N ARG A 108 41.31 44.60 46.66
CA ARG A 108 40.02 44.98 47.22
C ARG A 108 39.65 46.40 46.87
N PHE A 109 38.37 46.60 46.46
CA PHE A 109 37.76 47.92 46.30
C PHE A 109 36.76 48.13 47.39
N GLY A 110 36.96 49.23 48.21
CA GLY A 110 36.14 49.48 49.37
C GLY A 110 36.49 48.63 50.58
N ASN A 111 35.91 48.98 51.70
CA ASN A 111 35.97 48.25 52.94
C ASN A 111 34.67 48.54 53.79
N ALA A 112 34.51 47.92 54.93
CA ALA A 112 33.25 47.99 55.73
C ALA A 112 32.92 49.40 56.19
N THR A 113 33.89 50.33 56.29
CA THR A 113 33.66 51.69 56.75
C THR A 113 33.67 52.73 55.57
N ASN A 114 34.18 52.40 54.46
CA ASN A 114 34.43 53.27 53.27
C ASN A 114 33.73 52.76 52.04
N ALA A 115 32.50 53.18 51.81
CA ALA A 115 31.64 52.78 50.73
C ALA A 115 31.43 53.92 49.67
N GLY A 116 32.48 54.63 49.32
CA GLY A 116 32.45 55.64 48.29
C GLY A 116 32.40 55.13 46.88
N THR A 117 32.57 56.03 45.89
CA THR A 117 32.49 55.69 44.48
C THR A 117 33.87 55.70 43.81
N ILE A 118 34.24 54.69 43.05
CA ILE A 118 35.41 54.63 42.21
C ILE A 118 34.97 54.65 40.78
N LEU A 119 35.29 55.70 40.02
CA LEU A 119 35.05 55.79 38.58
C LEU A 119 36.33 55.33 37.85
N VAL A 120 36.21 54.21 37.12
CA VAL A 120 37.33 53.62 36.39
C VAL A 120 37.26 54.07 34.92
N GLY A 121 38.25 54.86 34.53
CA GLY A 121 38.39 55.35 33.13
C GLY A 121 39.20 54.42 32.24
N ASN A 122 39.97 54.98 31.32
CA ASN A 122 40.92 54.21 30.56
C ASN A 122 42.10 53.80 31.47
N LEU A 123 42.31 52.52 31.59
CA LEU A 123 43.47 51.94 32.26
C LEU A 123 44.51 51.62 31.17
N PRO A 124 45.55 52.44 30.96
CA PRO A 124 46.50 52.23 29.88
C PRO A 124 47.24 50.90 30.00
N TRP A 125 47.39 50.36 31.20
CA TRP A 125 48.01 49.09 31.52
C TRP A 125 47.19 48.41 32.62
N ALA A 126 46.29 47.55 32.26
CA ALA A 126 45.56 46.69 33.21
C ALA A 126 46.12 45.25 33.05
N ARG A 127 46.78 44.75 34.09
CA ARG A 127 47.32 43.39 34.14
C ARG A 127 46.88 42.74 35.46
N VAL A 128 46.00 41.80 35.36
CA VAL A 128 45.59 40.92 36.46
C VAL A 128 46.02 39.50 36.14
N SER A 129 46.87 38.92 37.00
CA SER A 129 47.31 37.55 36.82
C SER A 129 46.15 36.59 36.95
N ARG A 130 46.18 35.49 36.20
CA ARG A 130 45.20 34.41 36.29
C ARG A 130 45.15 33.70 37.64
N THR A 131 46.09 34.01 38.53
CA THR A 131 46.11 33.57 39.93
C THR A 131 45.49 34.58 40.92
N SER A 132 45.21 35.81 40.46
CA SER A 132 44.81 36.92 41.31
C SER A 132 43.28 37.01 41.44
N GLU A 133 42.85 37.58 42.56
CA GLU A 133 41.45 37.73 42.92
C GLU A 133 41.07 39.20 43.08
N LEU A 134 39.89 39.59 42.65
CA LEU A 134 39.36 40.96 42.80
C LEU A 134 38.14 40.93 43.73
N TYR A 135 38.17 41.77 44.74
CA TYR A 135 37.07 41.88 45.67
C TYR A 135 36.49 43.31 45.63
N PHE A 136 35.22 43.37 45.48
CA PHE A 136 34.41 44.61 45.61
C PHE A 136 33.67 44.52 46.94
N ASP A 137 34.19 45.09 48.02
CA ASP A 137 33.74 44.83 49.35
C ASP A 137 32.72 45.84 49.80
N ALA A 138 32.75 47.10 49.36
CA ALA A 138 31.74 48.11 49.68
C ALA A 138 31.81 49.26 48.65
N GLY A 139 30.71 50.07 48.60
CA GLY A 139 30.62 51.19 47.66
C GLY A 139 30.31 50.81 46.21
N THR A 140 30.54 51.75 45.30
CA THR A 140 30.30 51.60 43.90
C THR A 140 31.61 51.71 43.08
N VAL A 141 31.94 50.72 42.33
CA VAL A 141 32.99 50.78 41.32
C VAL A 141 32.33 50.77 39.95
N ARG A 142 32.48 51.87 39.20
CA ARG A 142 31.82 52.12 37.93
C ARG A 142 32.78 52.40 36.80
N SER A 143 32.59 51.83 35.63
CA SER A 143 33.29 52.22 34.42
C SER A 143 32.87 53.60 33.91
N VAL A 144 33.78 54.41 33.44
CA VAL A 144 33.46 55.65 32.71
C VAL A 144 32.94 55.29 31.34
N ALA A 145 31.83 55.88 30.89
CA ALA A 145 31.21 55.58 29.63
C ALA A 145 32.19 55.74 28.42
N GLY A 146 32.16 54.82 27.52
CA GLY A 146 33.01 54.82 26.32
C GLY A 146 34.47 54.37 26.54
N THR A 147 34.80 53.87 27.74
CA THR A 147 36.11 53.29 28.06
C THR A 147 36.06 51.78 28.25
N TYR A 148 37.21 51.09 28.19
CA TYR A 148 37.29 49.68 28.60
C TYR A 148 37.07 49.52 30.10
N GLY A 149 37.25 50.56 30.88
CA GLY A 149 36.93 50.66 32.28
C GLY A 149 37.39 49.47 33.12
N VAL A 150 36.52 49.08 34.07
CA VAL A 150 36.75 47.93 34.94
C VAL A 150 36.86 46.61 34.16
N GLY A 151 36.24 46.51 32.99
CA GLY A 151 36.24 45.25 32.18
C GLY A 151 37.63 44.75 31.87
N SER A 152 38.62 45.64 31.67
CA SER A 152 40.00 45.24 31.40
C SER A 152 40.67 44.54 32.61
N LEU A 153 40.25 44.79 33.82
CA LEU A 153 40.72 44.12 35.04
C LEU A 153 40.08 42.76 35.24
N LEU A 154 38.85 42.55 34.75
CA LEU A 154 38.09 41.37 35.05
C LEU A 154 38.49 40.18 34.24
N TYR A 155 39.00 40.41 33.00
CA TYR A 155 39.23 39.36 31.98
C TYR A 155 40.16 38.22 32.43
N ASP A 156 41.23 38.53 33.12
CA ASP A 156 42.23 37.55 33.56
C ASP A 156 42.10 37.20 35.03
N ALA A 157 41.37 37.96 35.85
CA ALA A 157 41.17 37.65 37.25
C ALA A 157 40.65 36.21 37.46
N ARG A 158 41.31 35.45 38.34
CA ARG A 158 40.86 34.09 38.74
C ARG A 158 39.46 34.10 39.33
N MET A 159 39.17 35.08 40.16
CA MET A 159 37.89 35.22 40.82
C MET A 159 37.58 36.71 40.97
N VAL A 160 36.30 37.02 40.83
CA VAL A 160 35.73 38.35 41.16
C VAL A 160 34.60 38.16 42.19
N SER A 161 34.77 38.79 43.31
CA SER A 161 33.75 38.74 44.41
C SER A 161 33.15 40.12 44.63
N ILE A 162 31.81 40.20 44.60
CA ILE A 162 31.06 41.43 44.92
C ILE A 162 30.31 41.20 46.22
N ALA A 163 30.75 41.83 47.29
CA ALA A 163 30.15 41.67 48.61
C ALA A 163 28.75 42.31 48.71
N ALA A 164 27.93 41.86 49.66
CA ALA A 164 26.62 42.43 49.91
C ALA A 164 26.77 43.92 50.23
N GLY A 165 26.01 44.79 49.58
CA GLY A 165 26.10 46.25 49.65
C GLY A 165 27.10 46.91 48.71
N ALA A 166 27.95 46.17 48.04
CA ALA A 166 28.82 46.68 47.00
C ALA A 166 28.15 46.65 45.60
N THR A 167 28.47 47.60 44.78
CA THR A 167 28.01 47.69 43.38
C THR A 167 29.20 47.71 42.42
N LEU A 168 29.23 46.79 41.50
CA LEU A 168 30.07 46.79 40.34
C LEU A 168 29.26 47.22 39.09
N ASP A 169 29.50 48.41 38.59
CA ASP A 169 28.79 48.95 37.43
C ASP A 169 29.73 49.05 36.21
N LEU A 170 29.46 48.20 35.27
CA LEU A 170 30.20 48.10 34.03
C LEU A 170 29.92 49.25 33.07
N ASN A 171 28.78 49.96 33.26
CA ASN A 171 28.34 51.09 32.44
C ASN A 171 28.58 50.91 30.95
N GLY A 172 28.32 49.69 30.45
CA GLY A 172 28.48 49.29 29.05
C GLY A 172 29.87 48.83 28.64
N GLY A 173 30.89 48.87 29.55
CA GLY A 173 32.20 48.28 29.29
C GLY A 173 32.19 46.76 29.11
N SER A 174 32.98 46.20 28.21
CA SER A 174 33.12 44.74 28.02
C SER A 174 33.62 44.07 29.31
N ALA A 175 33.06 42.95 29.68
CA ALA A 175 33.50 42.21 30.87
C ALA A 175 33.42 40.68 30.63
N THR A 176 34.42 39.98 31.09
CA THR A 176 34.47 38.53 31.18
C THR A 176 34.90 38.16 32.62
N PHE A 177 34.05 37.37 33.27
CA PHE A 177 34.30 36.83 34.60
C PHE A 177 34.68 35.34 34.47
N ARG A 178 35.90 35.00 34.95
CA ARG A 178 36.29 33.58 35.03
C ARG A 178 35.48 32.90 36.14
N ASN A 179 35.42 33.54 37.30
CA ASN A 179 34.66 33.07 38.46
C ASN A 179 34.02 34.27 39.19
N LEU A 180 32.67 34.36 39.11
CA LEU A 180 31.88 35.41 39.70
C LEU A 180 31.27 34.94 41.02
N GLN A 181 31.58 35.64 42.13
CA GLN A 181 31.17 35.30 43.49
C GLN A 181 30.49 36.50 44.18
N GLY A 182 29.75 36.21 45.26
CA GLY A 182 29.26 37.23 46.16
C GLY A 182 27.75 37.49 46.12
N ALA A 183 27.33 38.52 46.87
CA ALA A 183 25.91 38.85 47.09
C ALA A 183 25.62 40.36 46.84
N GLY A 184 26.56 41.08 46.16
CA GLY A 184 26.40 42.49 45.83
C GLY A 184 25.62 42.71 44.54
N GLN A 185 25.78 43.92 43.96
CA GLN A 185 25.09 44.30 42.76
C GLN A 185 26.05 44.37 41.56
N LEU A 186 25.70 43.74 40.45
CA LEU A 186 26.38 43.87 39.18
C LEU A 186 25.48 44.59 38.19
N GLU A 187 25.86 45.80 37.76
CA GLU A 187 25.16 46.58 36.75
C GLU A 187 25.90 46.47 35.42
N MET A 188 25.24 45.84 34.43
CA MET A 188 25.89 45.55 33.16
C MET A 188 25.86 46.69 32.15
N GLY A 189 24.95 47.66 32.35
CA GLY A 189 24.76 48.76 31.43
C GLY A 189 23.94 48.36 30.16
N SER A 190 24.16 49.07 29.05
CA SER A 190 23.31 48.97 27.85
C SER A 190 24.05 48.69 26.53
N ALA A 191 25.30 48.25 26.57
CA ALA A 191 26.07 47.93 25.36
C ALA A 191 25.53 46.68 24.62
N ALA A 192 25.81 46.56 23.33
CA ALA A 192 25.36 45.43 22.51
C ALA A 192 26.12 44.11 22.76
N THR A 193 27.36 44.20 23.30
CA THR A 193 28.19 42.99 23.60
C THR A 193 27.69 42.34 24.89
N PRO A 194 27.62 40.99 24.97
CA PRO A 194 27.24 40.31 26.20
C PRO A 194 28.26 40.50 27.33
N VAL A 195 27.79 40.25 28.55
CA VAL A 195 28.68 40.08 29.72
C VAL A 195 28.90 38.58 29.92
N THR A 196 30.12 38.15 29.81
CA THR A 196 30.51 36.73 29.80
C THR A 196 30.92 36.26 31.19
N VAL A 197 30.38 35.15 31.65
CA VAL A 197 30.74 34.51 32.93
C VAL A 197 31.04 33.02 32.68
N LEU A 198 32.27 32.56 33.09
CA LEU A 198 32.64 31.16 32.91
C LEU A 198 32.13 30.24 34.03
N GLU A 199 32.22 30.70 35.30
CA GLU A 199 31.71 29.98 36.47
C GLU A 199 31.47 30.92 37.62
N GLY A 200 30.88 30.43 38.71
CA GLY A 200 30.72 31.20 39.92
C GLY A 200 29.52 30.84 40.76
N ASN A 201 29.38 31.51 41.88
CA ASN A 201 28.21 31.47 42.75
C ASN A 201 27.83 32.88 43.17
N PHE A 202 26.83 33.42 42.50
CA PHE A 202 26.42 34.81 42.70
C PHE A 202 24.98 34.88 43.21
N SER A 203 24.84 35.31 44.46
CA SER A 203 23.55 35.49 45.11
C SER A 203 23.08 36.96 45.07
N GLY A 204 23.89 37.86 44.55
CA GLY A 204 23.58 39.27 44.39
C GLY A 204 22.65 39.55 43.19
N ALA A 205 22.32 40.80 42.96
CA ALA A 205 21.49 41.23 41.86
C ALA A 205 22.31 41.58 40.61
N ILE A 206 21.86 41.16 39.46
CA ILE A 206 22.41 41.53 38.15
C ILE A 206 21.41 42.38 37.43
N GLY A 207 21.80 43.63 37.06
CA GLY A 207 20.95 44.59 36.31
C GLY A 207 21.52 45.01 34.98
N GLY A 208 20.75 45.85 34.24
CA GLY A 208 21.14 46.42 32.96
C GLY A 208 20.42 45.84 31.76
N ALA A 209 20.72 46.40 30.57
CA ALA A 209 20.00 45.97 29.36
C ALA A 209 20.78 44.95 28.49
N ARG A 210 21.96 44.52 28.96
CA ARG A 210 22.82 43.59 28.20
C ARG A 210 22.40 42.15 28.42
N GLN A 211 22.87 41.32 27.48
CA GLN A 211 22.75 39.85 27.58
C GLN A 211 23.79 39.30 28.59
N LEU A 212 23.36 38.39 29.43
CA LEU A 212 24.27 37.59 30.28
C LEU A 212 24.66 36.31 29.49
N GLU A 213 25.94 36.13 29.25
CA GLU A 213 26.47 34.94 28.56
C GLU A 213 27.15 34.01 29.57
N LYS A 214 26.65 32.79 29.67
CA LYS A 214 27.30 31.71 30.38
C LYS A 214 28.05 30.81 29.38
N THR A 215 29.37 30.86 29.42
CA THR A 215 30.22 30.05 28.54
C THR A 215 31.23 29.20 29.34
N GLY A 216 31.94 28.29 28.66
CA GLY A 216 32.89 27.38 29.31
C GLY A 216 32.26 26.32 30.19
N THR A 217 33.00 25.28 30.54
CA THR A 217 32.50 24.04 31.18
C THR A 217 32.13 24.18 32.67
N GLY A 218 32.51 25.30 33.33
CA GLY A 218 32.16 25.57 34.74
C GLY A 218 30.67 25.78 34.95
N THR A 219 30.26 25.79 36.22
CA THR A 219 28.89 26.11 36.62
C THR A 219 28.80 27.54 37.15
N LEU A 220 27.83 28.31 36.63
CA LEU A 220 27.40 29.57 37.25
C LEU A 220 26.11 29.35 37.99
N VAL A 221 26.13 29.56 39.29
CA VAL A 221 24.94 29.55 40.15
C VAL A 221 24.45 30.96 40.35
N LEU A 222 23.21 31.24 39.94
CA LEU A 222 22.54 32.50 40.21
C LEU A 222 21.37 32.30 41.18
N SER A 223 21.44 32.94 42.34
CA SER A 223 20.36 32.82 43.33
C SER A 223 19.72 34.16 43.70
N GLY A 224 20.28 35.28 43.23
CA GLY A 224 19.75 36.63 43.39
C GLY A 224 18.52 36.94 42.53
N THR A 225 17.81 37.99 42.85
CA THR A 225 16.78 38.55 41.98
C THR A 225 17.42 39.46 40.94
N ASN A 226 17.45 39.01 39.71
CA ASN A 226 18.08 39.68 38.58
C ASN A 226 17.07 40.49 37.77
N THR A 227 17.49 41.63 37.24
CA THR A 227 16.62 42.56 36.47
C THR A 227 17.09 42.85 35.07
N TYR A 228 18.20 42.22 34.62
CA TYR A 228 18.72 42.45 33.27
C TYR A 228 17.70 42.04 32.18
N THR A 229 17.66 42.83 31.08
CA THR A 229 16.61 42.68 30.05
C THR A 229 17.11 42.08 28.75
N GLY A 230 18.42 41.99 28.54
CA GLY A 230 19.01 41.48 27.29
C GLY A 230 18.93 39.95 27.07
N GLY A 231 18.32 39.24 28.05
CA GLY A 231 18.19 37.78 27.98
C GLY A 231 19.45 37.04 28.41
N THR A 232 19.42 35.73 28.38
CA THR A 232 20.49 34.83 28.81
C THR A 232 20.96 33.95 27.66
N LEU A 233 22.27 33.90 27.42
CA LEU A 233 22.92 32.98 26.47
C LEU A 233 23.69 31.91 27.28
N ILE A 234 23.50 30.63 26.94
CA ILE A 234 24.25 29.51 27.48
C ILE A 234 24.93 28.78 26.32
N ASP A 235 26.26 28.84 26.28
CA ASP A 235 27.04 28.27 25.14
C ASP A 235 28.27 27.49 25.62
N GLN A 236 28.98 26.83 24.70
CA GLN A 236 30.24 26.15 24.94
C GLN A 236 30.24 25.18 26.15
N SER A 237 29.17 24.38 26.27
CA SER A 237 28.97 23.43 27.39
C SER A 237 28.82 24.09 28.79
N GLY A 238 28.46 25.37 28.83
CA GLY A 238 28.21 26.08 30.06
C GLY A 238 27.01 25.54 30.81
N VAL A 239 27.10 25.55 32.15
CA VAL A 239 25.99 25.20 33.05
C VAL A 239 25.56 26.44 33.81
N LEU A 240 24.33 26.90 33.57
CA LEU A 240 23.71 27.95 34.36
C LEU A 240 22.71 27.29 35.33
N SER A 241 22.99 27.43 36.62
CA SER A 241 22.16 26.86 37.68
C SER A 241 21.34 27.94 38.37
N VAL A 242 20.01 27.73 38.41
CA VAL A 242 19.03 28.66 38.97
C VAL A 242 18.01 27.90 39.82
N SER A 243 17.36 28.58 40.76
CA SER A 243 16.32 28.01 41.61
C SER A 243 14.97 28.70 41.52
N ARG A 244 14.88 29.81 40.79
CA ARG A 244 13.66 30.58 40.51
C ARG A 244 13.72 31.29 39.17
N ASP A 245 12.58 31.61 38.57
CA ASP A 245 12.52 32.35 37.32
C ASP A 245 13.21 33.72 37.39
N VAL A 246 13.07 34.41 38.50
CA VAL A 246 13.69 35.74 38.70
C VAL A 246 15.21 35.72 38.71
N ASN A 247 15.86 34.55 38.81
CA ASN A 247 17.30 34.44 38.69
C ASN A 247 17.80 34.66 37.26
N LEU A 248 16.90 34.55 36.24
CA LEU A 248 17.17 34.67 34.81
C LEU A 248 16.96 36.11 34.27
N GLY A 249 16.93 37.12 35.13
CA GLY A 249 16.70 38.50 34.72
C GLY A 249 15.20 38.84 34.54
N SER A 250 14.91 39.93 33.80
CA SER A 250 13.54 40.33 33.48
C SER A 250 12.75 39.23 32.81
N ALA A 251 11.46 39.12 33.14
CA ALA A 251 10.57 38.14 32.52
C ALA A 251 10.45 38.28 30.97
N SER A 252 10.75 39.47 30.43
CA SER A 252 10.79 39.72 28.97
C SER A 252 12.04 39.16 28.28
N GLY A 253 13.10 38.83 29.02
CA GLY A 253 14.35 38.26 28.50
C GLY A 253 14.19 36.79 28.21
N GLY A 254 14.48 36.35 26.94
CA GLY A 254 14.53 34.95 26.57
C GLY A 254 15.80 34.23 27.03
N VAL A 255 15.84 32.92 26.85
CA VAL A 255 17.03 32.10 27.08
C VAL A 255 17.43 31.45 25.76
N TYR A 256 18.67 31.71 25.30
CA TYR A 256 19.27 31.06 24.15
C TYR A 256 20.28 30.01 24.66
N ILE A 257 20.12 28.77 24.19
CA ILE A 257 20.99 27.64 24.57
C ILE A 257 21.59 27.04 23.29
N ASN A 258 22.93 26.99 23.19
CA ASN A 258 23.61 26.46 22.01
C ASN A 258 24.74 25.51 22.39
N GLY A 259 24.46 24.23 22.37
CA GLY A 259 25.41 23.16 22.63
C GLY A 259 24.75 21.95 23.32
N PRO A 260 25.16 20.74 22.97
CA PRO A 260 24.52 19.53 23.51
C PRO A 260 24.74 19.35 25.02
N MET A 261 25.75 20.02 25.58
CA MET A 261 26.04 20.05 27.01
C MET A 261 25.76 21.41 27.65
N SER A 262 25.45 22.45 26.83
CA SER A 262 25.02 23.75 27.34
C SER A 262 23.70 23.61 28.09
N THR A 263 23.69 23.90 29.37
CA THR A 263 22.64 23.44 30.29
C THR A 263 22.04 24.59 31.07
N LEU A 264 20.74 24.75 30.99
CA LEU A 264 19.93 25.44 32.01
C LEU A 264 19.58 24.43 33.09
N ARG A 265 20.22 24.56 34.25
CA ARG A 265 19.98 23.69 35.41
C ARG A 265 19.04 24.36 36.41
N VAL A 266 17.97 23.68 36.72
CA VAL A 266 16.97 24.09 37.70
C VAL A 266 17.09 23.24 38.95
N THR A 267 17.39 23.90 40.09
CA THR A 267 17.58 23.22 41.37
C THR A 267 16.46 23.58 42.34
N GLY A 268 16.14 22.65 43.26
CA GLY A 268 15.07 22.80 44.25
C GLY A 268 13.68 22.76 43.57
N THR A 269 12.65 23.09 44.35
CA THR A 269 11.23 22.95 43.92
C THR A 269 10.50 24.28 43.72
N ALA A 270 11.21 25.42 43.84
CA ALA A 270 10.56 26.74 43.82
C ALA A 270 10.39 27.31 42.38
N PHE A 271 11.11 26.78 41.39
CA PHE A 271 10.98 27.18 39.99
C PHE A 271 10.01 26.25 39.28
N THR A 272 8.73 26.55 39.34
CA THR A 272 7.65 25.68 38.86
C THR A 272 7.12 26.06 37.48
N GLN A 273 7.34 27.30 37.02
CA GLN A 273 6.88 27.73 35.69
C GLN A 273 7.65 28.94 35.18
N THR A 274 7.70 29.07 33.83
CA THR A 274 8.19 30.27 33.17
C THR A 274 7.45 30.51 31.86
N ALA A 275 7.25 31.80 31.52
CA ALA A 275 6.69 32.23 30.22
C ALA A 275 7.80 32.70 29.28
N ARG A 276 9.08 32.53 29.64
CA ARG A 276 10.21 32.91 28.77
C ARG A 276 10.29 32.02 27.57
N ASN A 277 10.54 32.61 26.40
CA ASN A 277 10.91 31.85 25.23
C ASN A 277 12.31 31.27 25.42
N ILE A 278 12.48 30.01 25.01
CA ILE A 278 13.76 29.31 24.98
C ILE A 278 14.09 29.03 23.53
N GLU A 279 15.21 29.54 23.07
CA GLU A 279 15.69 29.29 21.72
C GLU A 279 16.87 28.33 21.77
N LEU A 280 16.81 27.27 20.98
CA LEU A 280 17.87 26.26 20.85
C LEU A 280 18.68 26.51 19.59
N GLY A 281 19.93 26.88 19.78
CA GLY A 281 20.87 27.06 18.69
C GLY A 281 21.10 25.76 17.91
N PRO A 282 21.83 25.81 16.76
CA PRO A 282 22.00 24.65 15.88
C PRO A 282 22.62 23.42 16.55
N LEU A 283 23.37 23.61 17.63
CA LEU A 283 23.96 22.52 18.40
C LEU A 283 23.03 21.92 19.47
N GLY A 284 21.80 22.45 19.59
CA GLY A 284 20.84 22.03 20.60
C GLY A 284 21.05 22.68 21.95
N GLY A 285 20.28 22.21 22.95
CA GLY A 285 20.37 22.71 24.30
C GLY A 285 19.81 21.71 25.32
N ARG A 286 20.26 21.85 26.59
CA ARG A 286 19.88 20.98 27.69
C ARG A 286 19.15 21.75 28.78
N ILE A 287 18.02 21.20 29.22
CA ILE A 287 17.27 21.63 30.40
C ILE A 287 17.36 20.52 31.46
N ASP A 288 17.99 20.83 32.58
CA ASP A 288 18.27 19.87 33.64
C ASP A 288 17.42 20.24 34.89
N VAL A 289 16.29 19.53 35.08
CA VAL A 289 15.44 19.70 36.29
C VAL A 289 15.90 18.69 37.32
N VAL A 290 16.71 19.13 38.28
CA VAL A 290 17.49 18.24 39.14
C VAL A 290 16.63 17.52 40.16
N ASP A 291 15.72 18.23 40.81
CA ASP A 291 14.93 17.70 41.92
C ASP A 291 13.74 16.88 41.39
N ALA A 292 13.63 15.62 41.81
CA ALA A 292 12.56 14.71 41.40
C ALA A 292 11.15 15.22 41.76
N ALA A 293 11.02 16.04 42.82
CA ALA A 293 9.76 16.64 43.19
C ALA A 293 9.43 17.93 42.41
N ASN A 294 10.37 18.44 41.63
CA ASN A 294 10.12 19.64 40.82
C ASN A 294 9.41 19.32 39.51
N ARG A 295 8.36 20.09 39.21
CA ARG A 295 7.62 20.10 37.98
C ARG A 295 7.69 21.49 37.37
N LEU A 296 8.62 21.66 36.38
CA LEU A 296 8.84 22.92 35.69
C LEU A 296 7.96 22.99 34.43
N VAL A 297 7.08 23.95 34.32
CA VAL A 297 6.21 24.20 33.16
C VAL A 297 6.81 25.33 32.32
N LEU A 298 7.08 25.05 31.06
CA LEU A 298 7.45 26.04 30.06
C LEU A 298 6.19 26.50 29.30
N ASN A 299 5.70 27.70 29.68
CA ASN A 299 4.57 28.34 29.01
C ASN A 299 5.01 29.17 27.79
N GLY A 300 6.29 29.60 27.74
CA GLY A 300 6.92 30.21 26.57
C GLY A 300 7.28 29.17 25.53
N ALA A 301 7.42 29.62 24.28
CA ALA A 301 7.80 28.73 23.19
C ALA A 301 9.25 28.25 23.30
N VAL A 302 9.47 26.98 23.07
CA VAL A 302 10.79 26.40 22.81
C VAL A 302 10.96 26.32 21.30
N SER A 303 11.91 27.07 20.76
CA SER A 303 12.10 27.23 19.31
C SER A 303 13.56 27.04 18.91
N GLY A 304 13.84 27.09 17.60
CA GLY A 304 15.19 27.03 17.06
C GLY A 304 15.48 25.79 16.21
N THR A 305 16.69 25.74 15.64
CA THR A 305 17.08 24.66 14.72
C THR A 305 17.76 23.47 15.42
N GLY A 306 17.99 23.58 16.71
CA GLY A 306 18.61 22.54 17.53
C GLY A 306 17.60 21.65 18.23
N SER A 307 18.10 20.58 18.85
CA SER A 307 17.29 19.61 19.60
C SER A 307 17.23 19.96 21.09
N LEU A 308 16.12 19.61 21.72
CA LEU A 308 15.91 19.74 23.17
C LEU A 308 16.40 18.47 23.89
N THR A 309 17.26 18.64 24.88
CA THR A 309 17.63 17.57 25.82
C THR A 309 17.02 17.83 27.21
N LYS A 310 16.14 16.94 27.67
CA LYS A 310 15.64 16.91 29.03
C LYS A 310 16.55 16.03 29.91
N ALA A 311 17.03 16.56 30.99
CA ALA A 311 17.84 15.84 31.98
C ALA A 311 17.38 16.10 33.41
N GLY A 312 18.00 15.41 34.41
CA GLY A 312 17.65 15.44 35.80
C GLY A 312 16.35 14.70 36.13
N ASP A 313 16.13 14.42 37.37
CA ASP A 313 15.09 13.51 37.88
C ASP A 313 13.69 14.16 37.94
N GLY A 314 13.61 15.49 37.88
CA GLY A 314 12.35 16.21 37.89
C GLY A 314 11.58 16.17 36.57
N THR A 315 10.39 16.78 36.59
CA THR A 315 9.49 16.85 35.44
C THR A 315 9.66 18.17 34.68
N LEU A 316 9.82 18.11 33.37
CA LEU A 316 9.73 19.23 32.44
C LEU A 316 8.43 19.13 31.65
N VAL A 317 7.63 20.18 31.64
CA VAL A 317 6.37 20.25 30.92
C VAL A 317 6.46 21.26 29.78
N LEU A 318 6.16 20.85 28.58
CA LEU A 318 6.03 21.74 27.41
C LEU A 318 4.56 22.02 27.18
N SER A 319 4.10 23.25 27.49
CA SER A 319 2.68 23.59 27.37
C SER A 319 2.36 24.47 26.15
N ASN A 320 3.37 24.98 25.43
CA ASN A 320 3.17 25.90 24.32
C ASN A 320 3.10 25.17 22.99
N SER A 321 1.98 25.31 22.26
CA SER A 321 1.79 24.71 20.93
C SER A 321 2.64 25.35 19.82
N GLY A 322 3.21 26.54 20.08
CA GLY A 322 4.14 27.22 19.19
C GLY A 322 5.58 26.68 19.23
N ASN A 323 5.85 25.59 19.94
CA ASN A 323 7.17 24.95 19.95
C ASN A 323 7.59 24.55 18.54
N SER A 324 8.86 24.78 18.19
CA SER A 324 9.39 24.58 16.83
C SER A 324 10.86 24.18 16.80
N TYR A 325 11.32 23.47 17.82
CA TYR A 325 12.66 22.87 17.86
C TYR A 325 12.72 21.56 17.04
N ARG A 326 13.93 21.04 16.76
CA ARG A 326 14.15 19.91 15.86
C ARG A 326 13.73 18.57 16.46
N ASP A 327 14.47 18.04 17.42
CA ASP A 327 14.26 16.71 18.02
C ASP A 327 14.28 16.78 19.55
N THR A 328 13.85 15.71 20.19
CA THR A 328 13.71 15.60 21.63
C THR A 328 14.56 14.45 22.18
N TYR A 329 15.43 14.73 23.15
CA TYR A 329 16.21 13.73 23.90
C TYR A 329 15.79 13.76 25.38
N VAL A 330 15.37 12.61 25.91
CA VAL A 330 14.96 12.48 27.31
C VAL A 330 15.92 11.53 28.02
N TRP A 331 16.87 12.10 28.77
CA TRP A 331 17.93 11.36 29.44
C TRP A 331 17.65 11.09 30.93
N GLY A 332 16.71 11.79 31.55
CA GLY A 332 16.39 11.62 32.95
C GLY A 332 15.05 12.23 33.33
N GLY A 333 14.42 11.74 34.39
CA GLY A 333 13.16 12.20 34.92
C GLY A 333 11.98 12.04 33.95
N THR A 334 11.16 13.07 33.85
CA THR A 334 9.95 13.06 33.04
C THR A 334 9.89 14.28 32.11
N LEU A 335 9.62 14.05 30.83
CA LEU A 335 9.16 15.06 29.90
C LEU A 335 7.67 14.87 29.63
N GLU A 336 6.89 15.91 29.83
CA GLU A 336 5.44 15.91 29.62
C GLU A 336 5.05 16.92 28.55
N GLY A 337 4.14 16.51 27.68
CA GLY A 337 3.58 17.34 26.62
C GLY A 337 2.49 16.62 25.84
N SER A 338 2.07 17.21 24.74
CA SER A 338 1.07 16.64 23.84
C SER A 338 1.61 16.55 22.40
N THR A 339 0.83 16.03 21.48
CA THR A 339 1.16 16.04 20.03
C THR A 339 1.32 17.44 19.47
N GLU A 340 0.77 18.45 20.16
CA GLU A 340 0.90 19.85 19.76
C GLU A 340 2.16 20.52 20.31
N THR A 341 2.75 19.98 21.39
CA THR A 341 3.83 20.64 22.11
C THR A 341 5.17 19.92 22.00
N LEU A 342 5.18 18.61 21.81
CA LEU A 342 6.37 17.81 21.56
C LEU A 342 6.71 17.83 20.05
N ARG A 343 8.00 17.92 19.74
CA ARG A 343 8.49 18.07 18.36
C ARG A 343 9.58 17.07 18.01
N GLY A 344 9.67 16.80 16.69
CA GLY A 344 10.69 15.96 16.09
C GLY A 344 10.66 14.51 16.56
N ASP A 345 11.74 13.80 16.29
CA ASP A 345 11.92 12.45 16.79
C ASP A 345 12.25 12.49 18.30
N ILE A 346 11.78 11.50 19.05
CA ILE A 346 12.02 11.38 20.48
C ILE A 346 12.97 10.19 20.75
N LEU A 347 14.18 10.48 21.26
CA LEU A 347 15.03 9.46 21.86
C LEU A 347 14.80 9.48 23.37
N ASN A 348 14.11 8.46 23.88
CA ASN A 348 13.71 8.38 25.27
C ASN A 348 14.48 7.28 26.03
N THR A 349 15.25 7.65 27.05
CA THR A 349 15.88 6.71 27.99
C THR A 349 15.32 6.82 29.42
N ALA A 350 14.29 7.65 29.62
CA ALA A 350 13.66 7.89 30.91
C ALA A 350 12.12 7.80 30.79
N THR A 351 11.38 8.88 31.02
CA THR A 351 9.92 8.87 30.91
C THR A 351 9.42 10.02 30.04
N VAL A 352 8.57 9.70 29.05
CA VAL A 352 7.78 10.68 28.31
C VAL A 352 6.30 10.49 28.63
N VAL A 353 5.63 11.57 28.95
CA VAL A 353 4.19 11.59 29.19
C VAL A 353 3.52 12.36 28.05
N PHE A 354 2.67 11.67 27.29
CA PHE A 354 1.74 12.31 26.37
C PHE A 354 0.45 12.64 27.13
N ASP A 355 0.32 13.88 27.58
CA ASP A 355 -0.92 14.38 28.18
C ASP A 355 -1.83 14.93 27.08
N GLN A 356 -2.63 14.05 26.53
CA GLN A 356 -3.43 14.29 25.33
C GLN A 356 -4.90 14.43 25.67
N HIS A 357 -5.42 15.64 25.66
CA HIS A 357 -6.81 15.91 26.02
C HIS A 357 -7.77 15.81 24.83
N SER A 358 -7.30 16.11 23.62
CA SER A 358 -8.00 15.93 22.35
C SER A 358 -7.26 14.93 21.48
N ASP A 359 -7.90 14.37 20.47
CA ASP A 359 -7.27 13.44 19.54
C ASP A 359 -6.13 14.12 18.78
N GLY A 360 -5.00 13.43 18.66
CA GLY A 360 -3.83 13.98 17.97
C GLY A 360 -2.93 12.91 17.39
N THR A 361 -2.13 13.30 16.39
CA THR A 361 -1.14 12.43 15.75
C THR A 361 0.26 12.93 16.07
N PHE A 362 1.10 12.08 16.59
CA PHE A 362 2.53 12.33 16.74
C PHE A 362 3.26 11.77 15.51
N ALA A 363 3.83 12.67 14.71
CA ALA A 363 4.45 12.32 13.43
C ALA A 363 5.92 11.89 13.55
N GLY A 364 6.59 12.21 14.68
CA GLY A 364 7.97 11.81 14.93
C GLY A 364 8.09 10.35 15.37
N ASN A 365 9.29 9.78 15.22
CA ASN A 365 9.61 8.45 15.73
C ASN A 365 9.94 8.50 17.22
N ILE A 366 9.50 7.50 17.98
CA ILE A 366 9.85 7.35 19.39
C ILE A 366 10.76 6.14 19.55
N THR A 367 11.98 6.37 19.98
CA THR A 367 13.00 5.33 20.14
C THR A 367 13.62 5.36 21.53
N GLY A 368 14.37 4.32 21.89
CA GLY A 368 15.09 4.24 23.16
C GLY A 368 14.45 3.31 24.19
N SER A 369 15.08 3.20 25.34
CA SER A 369 14.74 2.20 26.38
C SER A 369 13.79 2.71 27.46
N GLY A 370 13.29 3.95 27.33
CA GLY A 370 12.47 4.57 28.33
C GLY A 370 10.98 4.20 28.25
N ARG A 371 10.23 4.67 29.25
CA ARG A 371 8.79 4.45 29.35
C ARG A 371 8.02 5.57 28.67
N ILE A 372 6.91 5.21 28.03
CA ILE A 372 5.91 6.17 27.56
C ILE A 372 4.65 6.02 28.41
N VAL A 373 4.12 7.12 28.87
CA VAL A 373 2.85 7.17 29.61
C VAL A 373 1.86 8.03 28.82
N LYS A 374 0.68 7.51 28.57
CA LYS A 374 -0.41 8.25 27.94
C LYS A 374 -1.45 8.63 28.99
N THR A 375 -1.69 9.93 29.16
CA THR A 375 -2.72 10.53 30.00
C THR A 375 -3.67 11.40 29.17
N GLY A 376 -4.72 11.94 29.80
CA GLY A 376 -5.74 12.72 29.11
C GLY A 376 -6.69 11.87 28.26
N ALA A 377 -7.90 12.38 28.03
CA ALA A 377 -9.02 11.63 27.42
C ALA A 377 -8.91 11.40 25.91
N GLY A 378 -8.09 12.18 25.19
CA GLY A 378 -7.92 12.09 23.74
C GLY A 378 -7.13 10.86 23.31
N MET A 379 -7.27 10.51 22.02
CA MET A 379 -6.51 9.44 21.37
C MET A 379 -5.15 9.97 20.87
N LEU A 380 -4.11 9.21 21.09
CA LEU A 380 -2.79 9.43 20.52
C LEU A 380 -2.58 8.46 19.35
N ARG A 381 -2.50 8.96 18.12
CA ARG A 381 -2.06 8.16 16.97
C ARG A 381 -0.56 8.34 16.78
N LEU A 382 0.13 7.25 16.56
CA LEU A 382 1.58 7.23 16.34
C LEU A 382 1.91 7.02 14.87
N SER A 383 3.06 7.55 14.43
CA SER A 383 3.69 7.16 13.16
C SER A 383 4.19 5.71 13.20
N ASP A 384 4.55 5.17 12.03
CA ASP A 384 4.83 3.74 11.86
C ASP A 384 6.15 3.22 12.48
N GLN A 385 7.04 4.09 12.97
CA GLN A 385 8.34 3.66 13.46
C GLN A 385 8.55 4.07 14.93
N ASN A 386 8.03 3.25 15.84
CA ASN A 386 8.23 3.46 17.27
C ASN A 386 8.79 2.20 17.90
N SER A 387 9.89 2.34 18.62
CA SER A 387 10.56 1.25 19.33
C SER A 387 10.75 1.55 20.84
N ALA A 388 9.82 2.31 21.43
CA ALA A 388 9.82 2.55 22.88
C ALA A 388 9.66 1.22 23.64
N GLN A 389 10.36 1.07 24.74
CA GLN A 389 10.44 -0.23 25.41
C GLN A 389 9.31 -0.53 26.40
N GLN A 390 8.53 0.44 26.83
CA GLN A 390 7.41 0.23 27.73
C GLN A 390 6.33 1.26 27.54
N TRP A 391 5.08 0.82 27.44
CA TRP A 391 3.90 1.67 27.36
C TRP A 391 2.99 1.52 28.58
N LYS A 392 2.50 2.64 29.08
CA LYS A 392 1.44 2.67 30.08
C LYS A 392 0.33 3.62 29.61
N ILE A 393 -0.82 3.08 29.26
CA ILE A 393 -1.99 3.84 28.81
C ILE A 393 -2.91 4.00 30.03
N GLN A 394 -2.94 5.20 30.60
CA GLN A 394 -3.72 5.45 31.83
C GLN A 394 -5.11 6.01 31.53
N GLN A 395 -5.23 6.86 30.50
CA GLN A 395 -6.49 7.47 30.09
C GLN A 395 -6.53 7.68 28.59
N GLY A 396 -7.74 7.80 28.01
CA GLY A 396 -7.93 7.93 26.58
C GLY A 396 -7.43 6.69 25.86
N GLY A 397 -6.64 6.87 24.80
CA GLY A 397 -6.11 5.70 24.09
C GLY A 397 -4.89 5.99 23.23
N VAL A 398 -4.30 4.91 22.75
CA VAL A 398 -3.21 4.94 21.77
C VAL A 398 -3.59 4.07 20.57
N ILE A 399 -3.38 4.60 19.38
CA ILE A 399 -3.58 3.89 18.11
C ILE A 399 -2.21 3.54 17.56
N PHE A 400 -1.95 2.26 17.45
CA PHE A 400 -0.76 1.67 16.85
C PHE A 400 -1.09 1.12 15.46
N SER A 401 -0.12 1.18 14.54
CA SER A 401 -0.14 0.49 13.25
C SER A 401 0.75 -0.76 13.27
N ALA A 402 0.80 -1.49 12.18
CA ALA A 402 1.56 -2.74 12.05
C ALA A 402 3.05 -2.62 12.41
N ASN A 403 3.65 -1.45 12.20
CA ASN A 403 5.09 -1.22 12.38
C ASN A 403 5.42 -0.37 13.61
N SER A 404 4.43 0.00 14.43
CA SER A 404 4.61 1.00 15.48
C SER A 404 4.75 0.45 16.90
N ILE A 405 4.70 -0.89 17.11
CA ILE A 405 4.50 -1.45 18.45
C ILE A 405 5.65 -2.36 18.93
N GLY A 406 6.29 -3.14 18.06
CA GLY A 406 7.44 -4.00 18.39
C GLY A 406 7.24 -4.97 19.57
N LEU A 407 8.28 -5.12 20.40
CA LEU A 407 8.34 -6.02 21.56
C LEU A 407 7.87 -5.37 22.88
N SER A 408 7.38 -4.17 22.85
CA SER A 408 7.11 -3.35 24.06
C SER A 408 6.01 -3.93 24.94
N PRO A 409 6.24 -4.14 26.24
CA PRO A 409 5.16 -4.39 27.19
C PRO A 409 4.18 -3.21 27.23
N ILE A 410 2.87 -3.50 27.20
CA ILE A 410 1.82 -2.50 27.27
C ILE A 410 0.90 -2.76 28.45
N GLU A 411 0.80 -1.78 29.33
CA GLU A 411 -0.19 -1.75 30.42
C GLU A 411 -1.37 -0.87 30.01
N ILE A 412 -2.58 -1.43 29.94
CA ILE A 412 -3.80 -0.71 29.59
C ILE A 412 -4.62 -0.51 30.86
N GLY A 413 -4.67 0.72 31.35
CA GLY A 413 -5.41 1.08 32.57
C GLY A 413 -6.91 0.92 32.40
N THR A 414 -7.63 0.83 33.51
CA THR A 414 -9.10 0.78 33.53
C THR A 414 -9.68 2.00 32.79
N GLY A 415 -10.56 1.77 31.83
CA GLY A 415 -11.18 2.83 31.01
C GLY A 415 -10.28 3.39 29.90
N ALA A 416 -9.03 2.96 29.82
CA ALA A 416 -8.12 3.30 28.72
C ALA A 416 -8.25 2.30 27.56
N THR A 417 -7.82 2.70 26.37
CA THR A 417 -7.93 1.91 25.15
C THR A 417 -6.61 1.81 24.41
N MET A 418 -6.23 0.62 24.03
CA MET A 418 -5.23 0.34 23.02
C MET A 418 -5.95 -0.06 21.72
N VAL A 419 -5.64 0.60 20.62
CA VAL A 419 -6.13 0.22 19.30
C VAL A 419 -4.96 -0.28 18.47
N TYR A 420 -5.09 -1.46 17.90
CA TYR A 420 -4.19 -1.96 16.86
C TYR A 420 -4.92 -1.86 15.51
N ASP A 421 -4.55 -0.88 14.70
CA ASP A 421 -5.24 -0.52 13.46
C ASP A 421 -4.35 -0.86 12.25
N THR A 422 -4.70 -1.91 11.51
CA THR A 422 -3.94 -2.34 10.33
C THR A 422 -4.81 -3.02 9.28
N ASP A 423 -4.55 -2.69 8.01
CA ASP A 423 -5.11 -3.39 6.85
C ASP A 423 -4.13 -4.43 6.28
N ASP A 424 -2.89 -4.46 6.77
CA ASP A 424 -1.83 -5.38 6.40
C ASP A 424 -1.57 -6.40 7.51
N LEU A 425 -0.60 -7.30 7.25
CA LEU A 425 -0.07 -8.21 8.26
C LEU A 425 0.74 -7.43 9.30
N GLY A 426 0.35 -7.55 10.57
CA GLY A 426 1.07 -7.02 11.71
C GLY A 426 1.40 -8.08 12.73
N SER A 427 2.37 -7.80 13.62
CA SER A 427 2.68 -8.67 14.75
C SER A 427 2.82 -7.86 16.04
N TYR A 428 2.49 -8.51 17.15
CA TYR A 428 2.77 -7.99 18.48
C TYR A 428 3.37 -9.09 19.35
N GLU A 429 4.59 -8.87 19.79
CA GLU A 429 5.38 -9.86 20.53
C GLU A 429 5.48 -9.54 22.03
N GLY A 430 5.14 -8.33 22.45
CA GLY A 430 5.13 -7.91 23.83
C GLY A 430 3.94 -8.45 24.64
N PRO A 431 4.02 -8.49 25.97
CA PRO A 431 2.88 -8.82 26.82
C PRO A 431 1.93 -7.63 26.99
N LEU A 432 0.63 -7.91 26.99
CA LEU A 432 -0.41 -7.02 27.47
C LEU A 432 -0.70 -7.24 28.93
N SER A 433 -1.02 -6.18 29.63
CA SER A 433 -1.45 -6.23 31.03
C SER A 433 -2.47 -5.13 31.34
N GLY A 434 -3.07 -5.14 32.54
CA GLY A 434 -4.08 -4.19 32.96
C GLY A 434 -5.50 -4.65 32.64
N SER A 435 -6.48 -3.74 32.79
CA SER A 435 -7.92 -4.03 32.73
C SER A 435 -8.70 -3.13 31.77
N GLY A 436 -8.01 -2.44 30.86
CA GLY A 436 -8.63 -1.59 29.84
C GLY A 436 -9.11 -2.36 28.61
N LEU A 437 -9.33 -1.63 27.51
CA LEU A 437 -9.80 -2.18 26.25
C LEU A 437 -8.63 -2.36 25.26
N PHE A 438 -8.48 -3.56 24.71
CA PHE A 438 -7.68 -3.81 23.51
C PHE A 438 -8.61 -3.98 22.31
N SER A 439 -8.53 -3.10 21.33
CA SER A 439 -9.34 -3.14 20.09
C SER A 439 -8.45 -3.41 18.88
N LYS A 440 -8.73 -4.47 18.13
CA LYS A 440 -8.14 -4.75 16.83
C LYS A 440 -9.06 -4.24 15.72
N ARG A 441 -8.55 -3.32 14.89
CA ARG A 441 -9.25 -2.69 13.76
C ARG A 441 -8.52 -2.93 12.44
N GLY A 442 -9.15 -2.51 11.35
CA GLY A 442 -8.66 -2.71 10.00
C GLY A 442 -8.81 -4.16 9.52
N SER A 443 -8.76 -4.35 8.20
CA SER A 443 -9.00 -5.64 7.52
C SER A 443 -7.83 -6.63 7.62
N GLY A 444 -6.67 -6.18 8.07
CA GLY A 444 -5.45 -6.98 8.15
C GLY A 444 -5.45 -8.00 9.29
N GLU A 445 -4.35 -8.74 9.35
CA GLU A 445 -4.11 -9.80 10.33
C GLU A 445 -3.12 -9.32 11.40
N VAL A 446 -3.37 -9.65 12.68
CA VAL A 446 -2.45 -9.39 13.79
C VAL A 446 -2.06 -10.69 14.46
N LEU A 447 -0.75 -10.98 14.45
CA LEU A 447 -0.15 -12.12 15.12
C LEU A 447 0.25 -11.75 16.56
N LEU A 448 -0.34 -12.39 17.57
CA LEU A 448 0.08 -12.26 18.97
C LEU A 448 1.05 -13.39 19.33
N TYR A 449 2.25 -13.01 19.77
CA TYR A 449 3.29 -13.96 20.23
C TYR A 449 3.52 -13.92 21.75
N GLY A 450 3.21 -12.79 22.38
CA GLY A 450 3.49 -12.57 23.79
C GLY A 450 2.56 -13.30 24.76
N ASP A 451 3.07 -13.58 25.97
CA ASP A 451 2.23 -14.05 27.07
C ASP A 451 1.50 -12.86 27.70
N SER A 452 0.25 -12.70 27.33
CA SER A 452 -0.68 -11.69 27.87
C SER A 452 -1.73 -12.30 28.82
N SER A 453 -1.39 -13.41 29.51
CA SER A 453 -2.29 -14.06 30.49
C SER A 453 -2.64 -13.14 31.66
N ALA A 454 -1.78 -12.17 31.99
CA ALA A 454 -2.00 -11.15 33.02
C ALA A 454 -2.97 -10.03 32.57
N PHE A 455 -3.36 -9.96 31.31
CA PHE A 455 -4.36 -9.00 30.85
C PHE A 455 -5.74 -9.43 31.38
N ALA A 456 -6.36 -8.56 32.14
CA ALA A 456 -7.66 -8.78 32.77
C ALA A 456 -8.79 -7.95 32.13
N GLY A 457 -8.47 -7.21 31.07
CA GLY A 457 -9.38 -6.31 30.39
C GLY A 457 -10.27 -6.99 29.35
N HIS A 458 -10.81 -6.19 28.47
CA HIS A 458 -11.64 -6.63 27.35
C HIS A 458 -10.88 -6.50 26.03
N THR A 459 -10.90 -7.55 25.24
CA THR A 459 -10.39 -7.53 23.86
C THR A 459 -11.55 -7.56 22.89
N ARG A 460 -11.56 -6.67 21.91
CA ARG A 460 -12.53 -6.67 20.82
C ARG A 460 -11.86 -6.70 19.47
N VAL A 461 -12.16 -7.69 18.69
CA VAL A 461 -11.76 -7.78 17.28
C VAL A 461 -12.90 -7.24 16.44
N GLU A 462 -12.76 -6.02 15.95
CA GLU A 462 -13.82 -5.31 15.22
C GLU A 462 -13.83 -5.71 13.74
N ALA A 463 -12.65 -5.98 13.16
CA ALA A 463 -12.50 -6.40 11.77
C ALA A 463 -11.18 -7.15 11.57
N GLY A 464 -11.06 -7.85 10.43
CA GLY A 464 -9.86 -8.59 10.07
C GLY A 464 -9.65 -9.82 10.94
N ARG A 465 -8.40 -10.17 11.22
CA ARG A 465 -8.03 -11.41 11.90
C ARG A 465 -7.11 -11.16 13.09
N LEU A 466 -7.42 -11.79 14.22
CA LEU A 466 -6.52 -11.88 15.38
C LEU A 466 -6.03 -13.33 15.50
N VAL A 467 -4.72 -13.53 15.41
CA VAL A 467 -4.08 -14.85 15.49
C VAL A 467 -3.32 -14.96 16.80
N VAL A 468 -3.74 -15.87 17.67
CA VAL A 468 -3.03 -16.14 18.92
C VAL A 468 -2.08 -17.32 18.68
N MET A 469 -0.79 -17.04 18.65
CA MET A 469 0.24 -18.00 18.28
C MET A 469 0.39 -19.10 19.36
N ARG A 470 1.12 -20.17 19.04
CA ARG A 470 1.15 -21.42 19.82
C ARG A 470 1.48 -21.26 21.30
N GLU A 471 2.40 -20.43 21.67
CA GLU A 471 2.84 -20.22 23.06
C GLU A 471 2.30 -18.91 23.64
N ALA A 472 1.50 -18.19 22.84
CA ALA A 472 0.91 -16.96 23.25
C ALA A 472 -0.36 -17.16 24.05
N SER A 473 -0.64 -16.21 24.92
CA SER A 473 -1.88 -16.17 25.68
C SER A 473 -2.49 -14.78 25.65
N LEU A 474 -3.82 -14.70 25.74
CA LEU A 474 -4.58 -13.46 25.87
C LEU A 474 -5.63 -13.66 26.97
N GLY A 475 -5.42 -13.03 28.12
CA GLY A 475 -6.33 -13.12 29.27
C GLY A 475 -7.59 -12.28 29.10
N GLY A 476 -8.34 -12.11 30.18
CA GLY A 476 -9.57 -11.31 30.23
C GLY A 476 -10.70 -11.87 29.39
N THR A 477 -11.48 -10.99 28.78
CA THR A 477 -12.60 -11.36 27.89
C THR A 477 -12.30 -10.98 26.45
N LEU A 478 -12.76 -11.82 25.51
CA LEU A 478 -12.54 -11.63 24.06
C LEU A 478 -13.88 -11.66 23.33
N GLU A 479 -14.12 -10.64 22.50
CA GLU A 479 -15.26 -10.57 21.60
C GLU A 479 -14.79 -10.52 20.15
N ILE A 480 -15.32 -11.39 19.31
CA ILE A 480 -15.10 -11.40 17.86
C ILE A 480 -16.36 -10.86 17.18
N ALA A 481 -16.28 -9.68 16.59
CA ALA A 481 -17.40 -9.00 15.96
C ALA A 481 -17.78 -9.61 14.60
N ASN A 482 -18.85 -9.12 14.02
CA ASN A 482 -19.31 -9.50 12.68
C ASN A 482 -18.21 -9.24 11.63
N GLY A 483 -17.88 -10.23 10.81
CA GLY A 483 -16.86 -10.17 9.78
C GLY A 483 -15.42 -10.33 10.27
N ALA A 484 -15.20 -10.39 11.58
CA ALA A 484 -13.89 -10.62 12.18
C ALA A 484 -13.63 -12.11 12.42
N THR A 485 -12.37 -12.48 12.56
CA THR A 485 -11.94 -13.87 12.79
C THR A 485 -10.94 -13.96 13.95
N LEU A 486 -11.19 -14.88 14.86
CA LEU A 486 -10.20 -15.39 15.80
C LEU A 486 -9.52 -16.61 15.19
N GLU A 487 -8.22 -16.58 15.08
CA GLU A 487 -7.43 -17.73 14.66
C GLU A 487 -6.35 -18.03 15.69
N GLY A 488 -5.89 -19.28 15.72
CA GLY A 488 -4.69 -19.60 16.48
C GLY A 488 -4.71 -20.94 17.19
N GLN A 489 -3.63 -21.14 17.92
CA GLN A 489 -3.35 -22.36 18.65
C GLN A 489 -2.84 -22.06 20.09
N GLY A 490 -2.96 -20.81 20.50
CA GLY A 490 -2.63 -20.35 21.84
C GLY A 490 -3.78 -20.48 22.82
N THR A 491 -3.74 -19.66 23.86
CA THR A 491 -4.74 -19.63 24.93
C THR A 491 -5.44 -18.27 24.95
N VAL A 492 -6.77 -18.26 25.01
CA VAL A 492 -7.57 -17.04 25.19
C VAL A 492 -8.44 -17.14 26.43
N GLY A 493 -8.86 -16.03 26.97
CA GLY A 493 -9.79 -15.97 28.10
C GLY A 493 -11.23 -16.31 27.68
N THR A 494 -12.20 -15.88 28.49
CA THR A 494 -13.62 -16.05 28.17
C THR A 494 -13.95 -15.39 26.84
N THR A 495 -14.49 -16.17 25.89
CA THR A 495 -14.58 -15.76 24.50
C THR A 495 -16.02 -15.77 23.99
N THR A 496 -16.42 -14.71 23.30
CA THR A 496 -17.71 -14.61 22.60
C THR A 496 -17.47 -14.40 21.11
N ILE A 497 -18.04 -15.25 20.27
CA ILE A 497 -18.05 -15.10 18.82
C ILE A 497 -19.43 -14.57 18.45
N ALA A 498 -19.51 -13.32 18.01
CA ALA A 498 -20.77 -12.68 17.63
C ALA A 498 -21.32 -13.24 16.30
N ALA A 499 -22.56 -12.92 16.01
CA ALA A 499 -23.18 -13.25 14.72
C ALA A 499 -22.32 -12.71 13.56
N GLY A 500 -21.97 -13.55 12.58
CA GLY A 500 -21.08 -13.25 11.48
C GLY A 500 -19.58 -13.22 11.82
N GLY A 501 -19.21 -13.36 13.10
CA GLY A 501 -17.83 -13.59 13.52
C GLY A 501 -17.41 -15.03 13.31
N ALA A 502 -16.12 -15.28 13.16
CA ALA A 502 -15.59 -16.62 12.92
C ALA A 502 -14.49 -17.00 13.92
N VAL A 503 -14.36 -18.31 14.18
CA VAL A 503 -13.21 -18.86 14.88
C VAL A 503 -12.64 -20.04 14.09
N GLU A 504 -11.30 -20.13 14.05
CA GLU A 504 -10.54 -21.24 13.47
C GLU A 504 -9.23 -21.48 14.21
N THR A 505 -8.56 -22.62 14.00
CA THR A 505 -7.34 -22.96 14.74
C THR A 505 -6.04 -22.75 13.93
N GLY A 506 -6.14 -22.14 12.74
CA GLY A 506 -4.97 -21.80 11.92
C GLY A 506 -4.50 -22.93 11.00
N TRP A 507 -3.22 -22.88 10.65
CA TRP A 507 -2.60 -23.82 9.71
C TRP A 507 -2.31 -25.16 10.40
N GLN A 508 -2.79 -26.27 9.86
CA GLN A 508 -2.51 -27.64 10.30
C GLN A 508 -3.12 -28.08 11.66
N TYR A 509 -4.32 -28.62 11.67
CA TYR A 509 -4.93 -29.43 12.74
C TYR A 509 -4.48 -29.11 14.17
N ARG A 510 -4.75 -27.92 14.63
CA ARG A 510 -4.26 -27.37 15.90
C ARG A 510 -5.36 -27.28 16.94
N THR A 511 -4.96 -26.90 18.13
CA THR A 511 -5.89 -26.70 19.25
C THR A 511 -5.81 -25.28 19.73
N LEU A 512 -6.95 -24.59 19.73
CA LEU A 512 -7.17 -23.32 20.43
C LEU A 512 -7.72 -23.62 21.81
N THR A 513 -7.13 -23.04 22.86
CA THR A 513 -7.61 -23.21 24.24
C THR A 513 -8.37 -21.96 24.69
N VAL A 514 -9.58 -22.13 25.18
CA VAL A 514 -10.37 -21.09 25.87
C VAL A 514 -10.32 -21.39 27.37
N GLN A 515 -9.67 -20.52 28.13
CA GLN A 515 -9.44 -20.74 29.55
C GLN A 515 -10.68 -20.46 30.43
N GLY A 516 -11.69 -19.81 29.90
CA GLY A 516 -13.01 -19.59 30.51
C GLY A 516 -14.13 -20.17 29.67
N ASP A 517 -15.26 -19.49 29.61
CA ASP A 517 -16.43 -19.91 28.83
C ASP A 517 -16.27 -19.49 27.36
N LEU A 518 -16.84 -20.28 26.46
CA LEU A 518 -17.00 -19.96 25.03
C LEU A 518 -18.48 -19.77 24.72
N THR A 519 -18.82 -18.65 24.13
CA THR A 519 -20.17 -18.42 23.61
C THR A 519 -20.12 -18.24 22.08
N MET A 520 -20.71 -19.16 21.37
CA MET A 520 -20.96 -19.06 19.93
C MET A 520 -22.37 -18.55 19.73
N GLN A 521 -22.52 -17.29 19.32
CA GLN A 521 -23.86 -16.70 19.09
C GLN A 521 -24.50 -17.28 17.82
N PRO A 522 -25.84 -17.29 17.72
CA PRO A 522 -26.52 -17.61 16.47
C PRO A 522 -25.94 -16.82 15.29
N GLY A 523 -25.66 -17.53 14.16
CA GLY A 523 -25.04 -16.96 12.99
C GLY A 523 -23.51 -16.79 13.07
N SER A 524 -22.84 -17.18 14.18
CA SER A 524 -21.38 -17.28 14.26
C SER A 524 -20.85 -18.51 13.49
N ILE A 525 -19.55 -18.56 13.21
CA ILE A 525 -18.94 -19.59 12.36
C ILE A 525 -17.76 -20.23 13.07
N PHE A 526 -17.77 -21.55 13.20
CA PHE A 526 -16.57 -22.32 13.52
C PHE A 526 -16.07 -23.01 12.26
N ARG A 527 -14.92 -22.57 11.76
CA ARG A 527 -14.23 -23.21 10.62
C ARG A 527 -13.30 -24.30 11.14
N VAL A 528 -13.47 -25.51 10.63
CA VAL A 528 -12.75 -26.69 11.11
C VAL A 528 -12.13 -27.48 9.97
N LYS A 529 -10.86 -27.88 10.12
CA LYS A 529 -10.16 -28.80 9.22
C LYS A 529 -10.14 -30.19 9.83
N ALA A 530 -10.32 -31.21 8.98
CA ALA A 530 -10.21 -32.62 9.35
C ALA A 530 -9.26 -33.31 8.37
N TYR A 531 -8.44 -34.24 8.85
CA TYR A 531 -7.48 -34.94 8.01
C TYR A 531 -8.12 -36.11 7.27
N PRO A 532 -8.08 -36.15 5.92
CA PRO A 532 -8.81 -37.12 5.11
C PRO A 532 -8.04 -38.49 4.98
N ALA A 533 -7.77 -39.15 6.08
CA ALA A 533 -7.11 -40.45 6.03
C ALA A 533 -7.99 -41.50 6.73
N PRO A 534 -8.02 -42.75 6.24
CA PRO A 534 -8.94 -43.74 6.73
C PRO A 534 -8.79 -44.13 8.22
N THR A 535 -7.66 -43.81 8.82
CA THR A 535 -7.36 -44.15 10.21
C THR A 535 -7.04 -42.98 11.11
N SER A 536 -7.04 -41.70 10.55
CA SER A 536 -6.69 -40.54 11.32
C SER A 536 -7.93 -39.91 11.95
N THR A 537 -7.86 -39.56 13.24
CA THR A 537 -8.84 -38.71 13.94
C THR A 537 -8.36 -37.26 14.14
N THR A 538 -7.31 -36.90 13.42
CA THR A 538 -6.69 -35.56 13.54
C THR A 538 -7.61 -34.50 12.91
N SER A 539 -7.93 -33.46 13.67
CA SER A 539 -8.72 -32.33 13.25
C SER A 539 -8.33 -31.07 14.03
N ASP A 540 -8.77 -29.94 13.56
CA ASP A 540 -8.83 -28.72 14.35
C ASP A 540 -9.71 -28.96 15.58
N ARG A 541 -9.32 -28.35 16.72
CA ARG A 541 -10.04 -28.53 17.97
C ARG A 541 -10.04 -27.27 18.82
N ILE A 542 -11.17 -26.96 19.41
CA ILE A 542 -11.29 -25.97 20.49
C ILE A 542 -11.41 -26.72 21.82
N VAL A 543 -10.58 -26.38 22.79
CA VAL A 543 -10.66 -26.87 24.18
C VAL A 543 -11.12 -25.75 25.07
N VAL A 544 -12.31 -25.91 25.67
CA VAL A 544 -12.93 -24.92 26.59
C VAL A 544 -12.77 -25.44 28.02
N ARG A 545 -12.13 -24.64 28.86
CA ARG A 545 -11.95 -24.93 30.29
C ARG A 545 -13.07 -24.39 31.18
N GLY A 546 -14.24 -24.27 30.61
CA GLY A 546 -15.48 -23.83 31.20
C GLY A 546 -16.65 -24.36 30.38
N THR A 547 -17.72 -23.56 30.30
CA THR A 547 -18.94 -23.90 29.57
C THR A 547 -18.84 -23.44 28.12
N ALA A 548 -19.16 -24.34 27.17
CA ALA A 548 -19.36 -23.98 25.76
C ALA A 548 -20.87 -23.79 25.50
N ASN A 549 -21.31 -22.56 25.28
CA ASN A 549 -22.66 -22.20 24.86
C ASN A 549 -22.68 -22.16 23.33
N LEU A 550 -23.32 -23.16 22.70
CA LEU A 550 -23.25 -23.37 21.26
C LEU A 550 -24.45 -22.78 20.55
N GLY A 551 -24.21 -22.03 19.49
CA GLY A 551 -25.07 -21.57 18.45
C GLY A 551 -24.25 -21.45 17.16
N GLY A 552 -24.81 -20.81 16.12
CA GLY A 552 -24.10 -20.62 14.86
C GLY A 552 -23.82 -21.90 14.07
N SER A 553 -22.80 -21.91 13.24
CA SER A 553 -22.57 -22.98 12.27
C SER A 553 -21.15 -23.54 12.36
N VAL A 554 -21.02 -24.81 12.04
CA VAL A 554 -19.72 -25.44 11.76
C VAL A 554 -19.51 -25.52 10.25
N VAL A 555 -18.37 -25.02 9.77
CA VAL A 555 -18.01 -25.07 8.36
C VAL A 555 -16.74 -25.92 8.24
N HIS A 556 -16.84 -27.07 7.60
CA HIS A 556 -15.67 -27.87 7.26
C HIS A 556 -14.89 -27.16 6.14
N VAL A 557 -13.66 -26.79 6.44
CA VAL A 557 -12.68 -26.22 5.50
C VAL A 557 -11.43 -27.10 5.54
N GLY A 558 -10.63 -27.15 4.50
CA GLY A 558 -9.39 -27.90 4.56
C GLY A 558 -9.35 -29.03 3.52
N PRO A 559 -8.31 -29.87 3.48
CA PRO A 559 -8.09 -30.67 2.30
C PRO A 559 -9.24 -31.61 2.07
N ALA A 560 -9.73 -31.62 0.83
CA ALA A 560 -10.64 -32.68 0.37
C ALA A 560 -9.85 -34.01 0.26
N GLY A 561 -10.54 -35.09 0.44
CA GLY A 561 -9.93 -36.41 0.34
C GLY A 561 -10.94 -37.52 0.59
N ASN A 562 -10.45 -38.76 0.72
CA ASN A 562 -11.27 -39.91 1.04
C ASN A 562 -11.54 -39.95 2.54
N PHE A 563 -12.65 -39.37 2.96
CA PHE A 563 -13.14 -39.52 4.33
C PHE A 563 -13.90 -40.83 4.50
N SER A 564 -13.54 -41.60 5.52
CA SER A 564 -14.28 -42.82 5.86
C SER A 564 -15.56 -42.43 6.63
N PRO A 565 -16.73 -42.91 6.25
CA PRO A 565 -17.98 -42.69 7.00
C PRO A 565 -17.93 -43.10 8.46
N ALA A 566 -17.05 -44.04 8.81
CA ALA A 566 -16.83 -44.51 10.19
C ALA A 566 -15.94 -43.55 11.01
N GLN A 567 -15.27 -42.58 10.37
CA GLN A 567 -14.36 -41.67 11.02
C GLN A 567 -15.08 -40.55 11.77
N VAL A 568 -14.72 -40.36 13.02
CA VAL A 568 -15.30 -39.34 13.91
C VAL A 568 -14.17 -38.48 14.42
N TYR A 569 -14.28 -37.15 14.17
CA TYR A 569 -13.33 -36.16 14.60
C TYR A 569 -13.87 -35.36 15.78
N THR A 570 -13.12 -35.27 16.88
CA THR A 570 -13.51 -34.41 18.01
C THR A 570 -13.05 -33.00 17.74
N ILE A 571 -14.00 -32.09 17.45
CA ILE A 571 -13.71 -30.70 17.05
C ILE A 571 -13.83 -29.70 18.20
N LEU A 572 -14.56 -30.02 19.25
CA LEU A 572 -14.69 -29.21 20.45
C LEU A 572 -14.80 -30.09 21.68
N THR A 573 -14.13 -29.70 22.76
CA THR A 573 -14.31 -30.28 24.11
C THR A 573 -14.50 -29.17 25.12
N ALA A 574 -15.35 -29.39 26.11
CA ALA A 574 -15.64 -28.44 27.18
C ALA A 574 -15.89 -29.18 28.50
N ASP A 575 -15.81 -28.46 29.63
CA ASP A 575 -16.27 -29.03 30.90
C ASP A 575 -17.77 -29.29 30.89
N ARG A 576 -18.51 -28.42 30.20
CA ARG A 576 -19.94 -28.54 29.92
C ARG A 576 -20.30 -27.94 28.57
N ILE A 577 -21.21 -28.56 27.85
CA ILE A 577 -21.77 -28.06 26.59
C ILE A 577 -23.26 -27.72 26.81
N ASN A 578 -23.65 -26.51 26.43
CA ASN A 578 -25.03 -26.05 26.38
C ASN A 578 -25.42 -25.72 24.93
N GLY A 579 -26.58 -26.23 24.47
CA GLY A 579 -27.03 -25.97 23.11
C GLY A 579 -26.33 -26.81 22.05
N THR A 580 -26.59 -26.52 20.80
CA THR A 580 -26.05 -27.19 19.62
C THR A 580 -25.76 -26.15 18.55
N PHE A 581 -24.86 -26.44 17.63
CA PHE A 581 -24.71 -25.67 16.41
C PHE A 581 -25.99 -25.77 15.53
N GLU A 582 -26.34 -24.70 14.84
CA GLU A 582 -27.53 -24.59 13.99
C GLU A 582 -27.41 -25.49 12.77
N GLN A 583 -26.20 -25.55 12.17
CA GLN A 583 -25.94 -26.38 10.99
C GLN A 583 -24.46 -26.73 10.89
N ALA A 584 -24.21 -27.75 10.08
CA ALA A 584 -22.88 -28.09 9.62
C ALA A 584 -22.85 -28.06 8.08
N THR A 585 -21.87 -27.40 7.49
CA THR A 585 -21.66 -27.31 6.05
C THR A 585 -20.21 -27.61 5.71
N SER A 586 -19.92 -27.87 4.43
CA SER A 586 -18.56 -28.01 3.94
C SER A 586 -18.33 -27.05 2.79
N ASP A 587 -17.14 -26.43 2.74
CA ASP A 587 -16.68 -25.64 1.59
C ASP A 587 -16.45 -26.52 0.34
N TYR A 588 -16.47 -27.86 0.50
CA TYR A 588 -16.30 -28.81 -0.58
C TYR A 588 -17.64 -29.30 -1.14
N ALA A 589 -17.70 -29.34 -2.45
CA ALA A 589 -18.94 -29.66 -3.16
C ALA A 589 -19.52 -31.05 -2.84
N TYR A 590 -18.68 -31.99 -2.39
CA TYR A 590 -19.03 -33.40 -2.30
C TYR A 590 -18.94 -34.03 -0.91
N LEU A 591 -18.86 -33.20 0.11
CA LEU A 591 -18.84 -33.62 1.52
C LEU A 591 -20.06 -33.09 2.27
N ASP A 592 -20.76 -33.97 2.95
CA ASP A 592 -21.85 -33.68 3.86
C ASP A 592 -21.38 -33.89 5.32
N PRO A 593 -21.18 -32.82 6.10
CA PRO A 593 -20.80 -32.91 7.49
C PRO A 593 -22.01 -33.20 8.39
N THR A 594 -21.82 -34.02 9.39
CA THR A 594 -22.80 -34.28 10.45
C THR A 594 -22.15 -34.13 11.83
N LEU A 595 -22.87 -33.59 12.80
CA LEU A 595 -22.37 -33.35 14.15
C LEU A 595 -22.98 -34.35 15.15
N GLY A 596 -22.13 -34.84 16.06
CA GLY A 596 -22.54 -35.61 17.21
C GLY A 596 -22.23 -34.84 18.49
N TYR A 597 -23.02 -35.02 19.52
CA TYR A 597 -22.93 -34.28 20.78
C TYR A 597 -22.90 -35.22 21.97
N THR A 598 -22.04 -34.91 22.93
CA THR A 598 -22.07 -35.39 24.30
C THR A 598 -22.07 -34.18 25.26
N ASP A 599 -22.23 -34.41 26.55
CA ASP A 599 -22.20 -33.32 27.54
C ASP A 599 -20.85 -32.54 27.55
N LYS A 600 -19.78 -33.14 26.97
CA LYS A 600 -18.41 -32.62 27.02
C LYS A 600 -17.71 -32.51 25.68
N ALA A 601 -18.33 -32.96 24.59
CA ALA A 601 -17.67 -32.98 23.29
C ALA A 601 -18.63 -32.80 22.14
N VAL A 602 -18.15 -32.09 21.11
CA VAL A 602 -18.77 -32.06 19.77
C VAL A 602 -17.86 -32.82 18.81
N THR A 603 -18.46 -33.70 18.06
CA THR A 603 -17.78 -34.51 17.05
C THR A 603 -18.31 -34.17 15.65
N LEU A 604 -17.43 -34.28 14.67
CA LEU A 604 -17.73 -34.11 13.25
C LEU A 604 -17.52 -35.44 12.54
N ARG A 605 -18.48 -35.80 11.70
CA ARG A 605 -18.38 -36.92 10.74
C ARG A 605 -18.54 -36.29 9.35
N LEU A 606 -17.69 -36.69 8.41
CA LEU A 606 -17.73 -36.25 7.03
C LEU A 606 -18.09 -37.45 6.15
N GLU A 607 -19.19 -37.33 5.45
CA GLU A 607 -19.65 -38.35 4.53
C GLU A 607 -19.64 -37.83 3.11
N ARG A 608 -19.45 -38.71 2.15
CA ARG A 608 -19.53 -38.34 0.77
C ARG A 608 -20.99 -38.06 0.41
N ARG A 609 -21.25 -36.92 -0.25
CA ARG A 609 -22.61 -36.50 -0.65
C ARG A 609 -23.29 -37.58 -1.49
N ALA A 610 -24.52 -37.90 -1.18
CA ALA A 610 -25.35 -38.81 -1.96
C ALA A 610 -25.53 -38.25 -3.39
N GLY A 611 -25.49 -39.14 -4.40
CA GLY A 611 -25.57 -38.75 -5.83
C GLY A 611 -24.25 -38.41 -6.49
N GLY A 612 -23.14 -38.48 -5.76
CA GLY A 612 -21.79 -38.35 -6.30
C GLY A 612 -21.56 -37.02 -7.01
N PHE A 613 -20.69 -37.00 -8.03
CA PHE A 613 -20.37 -35.80 -8.77
C PHE A 613 -21.57 -35.20 -9.53
N ALA A 614 -22.49 -36.07 -9.99
CA ALA A 614 -23.68 -35.60 -10.70
C ALA A 614 -24.63 -34.73 -9.84
N SER A 615 -24.51 -34.76 -8.50
CA SER A 615 -25.30 -33.92 -7.60
C SER A 615 -25.05 -32.42 -7.79
N ALA A 616 -23.91 -32.05 -8.34
CA ALA A 616 -23.55 -30.64 -8.62
C ALA A 616 -23.76 -30.24 -10.08
N ALA A 617 -24.22 -31.13 -10.95
CA ALA A 617 -24.47 -30.86 -12.35
C ALA A 617 -25.79 -30.12 -12.56
N GLN A 618 -25.78 -29.06 -13.34
CA GLN A 618 -26.93 -28.21 -13.67
C GLN A 618 -27.49 -28.48 -15.07
N THR A 619 -26.68 -29.04 -15.97
CA THR A 619 -27.05 -29.30 -17.37
C THR A 619 -26.85 -30.77 -17.74
N GLY A 620 -27.37 -31.18 -18.89
CA GLY A 620 -27.20 -32.54 -19.43
C GLY A 620 -25.73 -32.87 -19.71
N ASN A 621 -24.97 -31.96 -20.32
CA ASN A 621 -23.55 -32.16 -20.60
C ASN A 621 -22.74 -32.27 -19.31
N GLN A 622 -22.98 -31.39 -18.32
CA GLN A 622 -22.34 -31.46 -17.02
C GLN A 622 -22.60 -32.78 -16.30
N ARG A 623 -23.84 -33.28 -16.37
CA ARG A 623 -24.23 -34.58 -15.76
C ARG A 623 -23.48 -35.74 -16.41
N SER A 624 -23.42 -35.75 -17.74
CA SER A 624 -22.71 -36.80 -18.47
C SER A 624 -21.22 -36.84 -18.12
N VAL A 625 -20.59 -35.68 -18.04
CA VAL A 625 -19.19 -35.53 -17.63
C VAL A 625 -19.01 -35.97 -16.18
N ALA A 626 -19.84 -35.49 -15.27
CA ALA A 626 -19.80 -35.83 -13.84
C ALA A 626 -19.89 -37.34 -13.60
N GLU A 627 -20.83 -38.00 -14.29
CA GLU A 627 -20.99 -39.45 -14.21
C GLU A 627 -19.79 -40.20 -14.78
N ALA A 628 -19.18 -39.68 -15.87
CA ALA A 628 -17.98 -40.27 -16.43
C ALA A 628 -16.79 -40.15 -15.49
N LEU A 629 -16.59 -38.96 -14.89
CA LEU A 629 -15.54 -38.71 -13.91
C LEU A 629 -15.72 -39.55 -12.64
N GLU A 630 -16.95 -39.76 -12.19
CA GLU A 630 -17.28 -40.60 -11.04
C GLU A 630 -16.81 -42.05 -11.22
N ARG A 631 -16.89 -42.57 -12.45
CA ARG A 631 -16.54 -43.96 -12.80
C ARG A 631 -15.03 -44.14 -13.10
N LEU A 632 -14.25 -43.08 -13.09
CA LEU A 632 -12.80 -43.19 -13.21
C LEU A 632 -12.20 -43.89 -12.00
N PRO A 633 -11.08 -44.61 -12.15
CA PRO A 633 -10.37 -45.21 -11.02
C PRO A 633 -10.06 -44.17 -9.93
N ASP A 634 -10.06 -44.61 -8.66
CA ASP A 634 -9.78 -43.76 -7.50
C ASP A 634 -8.44 -43.01 -7.61
N ALA A 635 -7.45 -43.60 -8.23
CA ALA A 635 -6.13 -43.02 -8.41
C ALA A 635 -6.06 -42.05 -9.62
N ASN A 636 -7.13 -41.89 -10.39
CA ASN A 636 -7.11 -41.02 -11.57
C ASN A 636 -7.00 -39.53 -11.15
N PRO A 637 -6.05 -38.77 -11.73
CA PRO A 637 -5.82 -37.36 -11.34
C PRO A 637 -7.03 -36.44 -11.52
N LEU A 638 -7.86 -36.65 -12.55
CA LEU A 638 -9.08 -35.87 -12.78
C LEU A 638 -10.11 -36.14 -11.69
N ARG A 639 -10.32 -37.40 -11.33
CA ARG A 639 -11.25 -37.75 -10.25
C ARG A 639 -10.80 -37.16 -8.93
N GLN A 640 -9.50 -37.26 -8.61
CA GLN A 640 -8.94 -36.63 -7.42
C GLN A 640 -9.11 -35.10 -7.42
N TYR A 641 -8.87 -34.47 -8.57
CA TYR A 641 -9.09 -33.01 -8.71
C TYR A 641 -10.54 -32.63 -8.44
N VAL A 642 -11.51 -33.36 -9.04
CA VAL A 642 -12.94 -33.05 -8.87
C VAL A 642 -13.38 -33.19 -7.42
N LEU A 643 -12.84 -34.18 -6.69
CA LEU A 643 -13.10 -34.36 -5.27
C LEU A 643 -12.64 -33.14 -4.42
N THR A 644 -11.67 -32.37 -4.92
CA THR A 644 -11.13 -31.19 -4.21
C THR A 644 -11.83 -29.87 -4.56
N LEU A 645 -12.88 -29.92 -5.34
CA LEU A 645 -13.54 -28.71 -5.80
C LEU A 645 -14.35 -28.07 -4.68
N PRO A 646 -14.24 -26.75 -4.50
CA PRO A 646 -15.07 -26.01 -3.58
C PRO A 646 -16.55 -25.99 -4.05
N ALA A 647 -17.46 -25.76 -3.13
CA ALA A 647 -18.87 -25.59 -3.44
C ALA A 647 -19.08 -24.49 -4.48
N GLY A 648 -19.89 -24.80 -5.53
CA GLY A 648 -20.13 -23.88 -6.65
C GLY A 648 -19.17 -24.00 -7.84
N ALA A 649 -17.97 -24.56 -7.68
CA ALA A 649 -17.02 -24.74 -8.78
C ALA A 649 -17.30 -25.90 -9.73
N PRO A 650 -17.94 -27.05 -9.33
CA PRO A 650 -18.07 -28.22 -10.17
C PRO A 650 -18.74 -27.96 -11.52
N ALA A 651 -19.81 -27.19 -11.59
CA ALA A 651 -20.53 -26.93 -12.83
C ALA A 651 -19.61 -26.36 -13.92
N GLY A 652 -18.80 -25.33 -13.60
CA GLY A 652 -17.86 -24.74 -14.55
C GLY A 652 -16.71 -25.68 -14.92
N VAL A 653 -16.28 -26.53 -13.98
CA VAL A 653 -15.26 -27.56 -14.26
C VAL A 653 -15.81 -28.62 -15.21
N PHE A 654 -17.04 -29.08 -15.02
CA PHE A 654 -17.67 -30.06 -15.94
C PHE A 654 -17.86 -29.47 -17.32
N ASP A 655 -18.24 -28.21 -17.41
CA ASP A 655 -18.31 -27.49 -18.68
C ASP A 655 -16.99 -27.51 -19.44
N ASN A 656 -15.89 -27.17 -18.77
CA ASN A 656 -14.56 -27.14 -19.38
C ASN A 656 -14.04 -28.53 -19.75
N LEU A 657 -14.44 -29.57 -19.00
CA LEU A 657 -14.07 -30.96 -19.26
C LEU A 657 -14.96 -31.64 -20.30
N SER A 658 -16.09 -31.04 -20.69
CA SER A 658 -17.14 -31.68 -21.48
C SER A 658 -16.67 -32.09 -22.90
N GLY A 659 -15.75 -31.34 -23.51
CA GLY A 659 -15.36 -31.57 -24.89
C GLY A 659 -16.48 -31.25 -25.90
N GLU A 660 -17.50 -30.48 -25.51
CA GLU A 660 -18.65 -30.10 -26.37
C GLU A 660 -18.22 -29.40 -27.67
N ALA A 661 -16.99 -28.88 -27.73
CA ALA A 661 -16.44 -28.30 -28.95
C ALA A 661 -16.47 -29.28 -30.13
N HIS A 662 -16.24 -30.56 -29.90
CA HIS A 662 -16.28 -31.59 -30.96
C HIS A 662 -17.70 -31.81 -31.52
N ALA A 663 -18.72 -31.84 -30.66
CA ALA A 663 -20.11 -31.91 -31.06
C ALA A 663 -20.55 -30.60 -31.77
N SER A 664 -20.14 -29.46 -31.28
CA SER A 664 -20.45 -28.16 -31.87
C SER A 664 -19.79 -27.93 -33.23
N VAL A 665 -18.60 -28.50 -33.47
CA VAL A 665 -17.99 -28.55 -34.81
C VAL A 665 -18.86 -29.35 -35.78
N ALA A 666 -19.43 -30.48 -35.34
CA ALA A 666 -20.39 -31.25 -36.15
C ALA A 666 -21.63 -30.42 -36.51
N SER A 667 -22.20 -29.67 -35.53
CA SER A 667 -23.32 -28.75 -35.77
C SER A 667 -23.01 -27.74 -36.89
N SER A 668 -21.84 -27.13 -36.81
CA SER A 668 -21.35 -26.12 -37.76
C SER A 668 -21.18 -26.69 -39.16
N LEU A 669 -20.56 -27.88 -39.29
CA LEU A 669 -20.28 -28.53 -40.57
C LEU A 669 -21.55 -28.98 -41.28
N VAL A 670 -22.53 -29.52 -40.56
CA VAL A 670 -23.81 -29.94 -41.15
C VAL A 670 -24.62 -28.74 -41.62
N ALA A 671 -24.65 -27.65 -40.81
CA ALA A 671 -25.37 -26.44 -41.17
C ALA A 671 -24.75 -25.69 -42.37
N SER A 672 -23.44 -25.73 -42.53
CA SER A 672 -22.69 -25.08 -43.62
C SER A 672 -23.04 -25.66 -44.99
N GLY A 673 -23.65 -26.85 -45.08
CA GLY A 673 -24.06 -27.48 -46.31
C GLY A 673 -24.99 -26.67 -47.23
N ALA A 674 -25.70 -25.66 -46.68
CA ALA A 674 -26.55 -24.77 -47.47
C ALA A 674 -25.75 -23.91 -48.48
N GLY A 675 -24.51 -23.54 -48.17
CA GLY A 675 -23.64 -22.75 -49.07
C GLY A 675 -23.37 -23.46 -50.38
N MET A 676 -23.08 -24.76 -50.37
CA MET A 676 -22.74 -25.55 -51.55
C MET A 676 -23.94 -25.69 -52.50
N ARG A 677 -25.15 -25.87 -51.98
CA ARG A 677 -26.37 -25.88 -52.78
C ARG A 677 -26.60 -24.55 -53.52
N ASN A 678 -26.42 -23.45 -52.80
CA ASN A 678 -26.60 -22.11 -53.35
C ASN A 678 -25.60 -21.84 -54.49
N VAL A 679 -24.32 -22.22 -54.32
CA VAL A 679 -23.31 -22.09 -55.38
C VAL A 679 -23.71 -22.83 -56.64
N SER A 680 -23.98 -24.14 -56.56
CA SER A 680 -24.31 -24.99 -57.75
C SER A 680 -25.61 -24.54 -58.40
N PHE A 681 -26.69 -24.35 -57.66
CA PHE A 681 -27.98 -24.02 -58.26
C PHE A 681 -28.04 -22.58 -58.78
N LYS A 682 -27.29 -21.63 -58.20
CA LYS A 682 -27.16 -20.28 -58.77
C LYS A 682 -26.55 -20.30 -60.15
N HIS A 683 -25.45 -21.02 -60.34
CA HIS A 683 -24.79 -21.16 -61.66
C HIS A 683 -25.65 -21.94 -62.65
N LEU A 684 -26.29 -23.05 -62.22
CA LEU A 684 -27.15 -23.83 -63.06
C LEU A 684 -28.35 -23.01 -63.52
N ARG A 685 -29.07 -22.31 -62.69
CA ARG A 685 -30.19 -21.43 -63.04
C ARG A 685 -29.75 -20.31 -64.01
N ALA A 686 -28.65 -19.67 -63.74
CA ALA A 686 -28.12 -18.59 -64.55
C ALA A 686 -27.80 -19.09 -65.99
N ASN A 687 -27.28 -20.35 -66.11
CA ASN A 687 -26.95 -20.97 -67.37
C ASN A 687 -28.20 -21.50 -68.09
N MET A 688 -29.22 -22.01 -67.40
CA MET A 688 -30.52 -22.38 -67.98
C MET A 688 -31.27 -21.17 -68.57
N GLY A 689 -31.11 -20.00 -67.98
CA GLY A 689 -31.65 -18.70 -68.41
C GLY A 689 -30.71 -17.90 -69.34
N ALA A 690 -29.59 -18.44 -69.81
CA ALA A 690 -28.52 -17.67 -70.45
C ALA A 690 -28.86 -17.14 -71.88
N GLY A 691 -30.01 -17.51 -72.46
CA GLY A 691 -30.51 -16.91 -73.69
C GLY A 691 -30.86 -15.43 -73.60
N LEU A 692 -30.88 -14.87 -72.41
CA LEU A 692 -31.24 -13.47 -72.15
C LEU A 692 -30.04 -12.53 -72.01
N LEU A 693 -28.84 -13.03 -72.01
CA LEU A 693 -27.64 -12.19 -71.89
C LEU A 693 -27.11 -11.88 -73.34
N PRO A 694 -26.59 -10.65 -73.55
CA PRO A 694 -26.00 -10.30 -74.88
C PRO A 694 -24.93 -11.29 -75.28
N GLY A 695 -25.02 -11.78 -76.56
CA GLY A 695 -24.09 -12.74 -77.10
C GLY A 695 -24.35 -14.21 -76.76
N ALA A 696 -25.38 -14.58 -76.00
CA ALA A 696 -25.80 -15.95 -75.87
C ALA A 696 -26.30 -16.44 -77.20
N PRO A 697 -25.99 -17.73 -77.63
CA PRO A 697 -26.52 -18.29 -78.86
C PRO A 697 -28.02 -18.51 -78.67
N THR A 698 -28.82 -17.64 -79.26
CA THR A 698 -30.26 -17.76 -79.25
C THR A 698 -30.67 -18.33 -80.62
N ALA A 699 -31.54 -19.31 -80.62
CA ALA A 699 -32.29 -19.59 -81.81
C ALA A 699 -33.19 -18.35 -82.08
N GLN A 700 -33.11 -17.74 -83.27
CA GLN A 700 -33.93 -16.55 -83.57
C GLN A 700 -35.40 -16.87 -83.42
N ALA A 701 -35.92 -16.45 -82.34
CA ALA A 701 -37.35 -16.34 -82.10
C ALA A 701 -37.68 -14.82 -82.02
N GLY A 702 -38.74 -14.44 -82.80
CA GLY A 702 -39.15 -13.03 -82.87
C GLY A 702 -39.32 -12.38 -81.57
N SER A 703 -39.16 -11.05 -81.52
CA SER A 703 -39.10 -10.16 -80.33
C SER A 703 -40.29 -10.15 -79.38
N ASP A 704 -41.33 -10.93 -79.60
CA ASP A 704 -42.60 -10.85 -78.87
C ASP A 704 -42.94 -12.07 -78.01
N LEU A 705 -42.00 -13.04 -77.88
CA LEU A 705 -42.22 -14.17 -76.98
C LEU A 705 -41.93 -13.84 -75.51
N PRO A 706 -42.84 -14.22 -74.56
CA PRO A 706 -42.60 -14.04 -73.16
C PRO A 706 -41.30 -14.74 -72.75
N MET A 707 -40.57 -14.19 -71.81
CA MET A 707 -39.29 -14.65 -71.22
C MET A 707 -39.33 -16.13 -70.81
N SER A 708 -40.53 -16.67 -70.51
CA SER A 708 -40.79 -18.07 -70.19
C SER A 708 -40.63 -19.00 -71.38
N ALA A 709 -40.68 -18.46 -72.61
CA ALA A 709 -40.61 -19.24 -73.85
C ALA A 709 -39.23 -19.25 -74.47
N LEU A 710 -38.23 -18.52 -73.96
CA LEU A 710 -36.87 -18.49 -74.46
C LEU A 710 -36.20 -19.88 -74.41
N PRO A 711 -35.49 -20.35 -75.48
CA PRO A 711 -34.82 -21.60 -75.48
C PRO A 711 -33.67 -21.65 -74.52
N SER A 712 -33.37 -22.82 -73.91
CA SER A 712 -32.19 -23.05 -73.08
C SER A 712 -30.91 -22.87 -73.92
N SER A 713 -29.88 -22.20 -73.31
CA SER A 713 -28.59 -21.97 -73.96
C SER A 713 -27.83 -23.29 -74.28
N ALA A 714 -27.27 -23.43 -75.48
CA ALA A 714 -26.31 -24.49 -75.84
C ALA A 714 -24.86 -24.21 -75.38
N ALA A 715 -24.58 -23.04 -74.80
CA ALA A 715 -23.25 -22.66 -74.29
C ALA A 715 -22.74 -23.58 -73.19
N ARG A 716 -21.44 -23.75 -73.14
CA ARG A 716 -20.70 -24.52 -72.12
C ARG A 716 -19.94 -23.53 -71.22
N PRO A 717 -20.55 -22.92 -70.22
CA PRO A 717 -19.90 -21.99 -69.36
C PRO A 717 -19.02 -22.69 -68.31
N ALA A 718 -17.84 -22.17 -68.13
CA ALA A 718 -17.03 -22.42 -66.99
C ALA A 718 -17.18 -21.23 -65.98
N TRP A 719 -17.03 -21.49 -64.73
CA TRP A 719 -17.18 -20.47 -63.72
C TRP A 719 -16.19 -20.69 -62.55
N ALA A 720 -15.82 -19.58 -61.88
CA ALA A 720 -15.10 -19.58 -60.63
C ALA A 720 -15.81 -18.64 -59.65
N GLU A 721 -15.89 -19.05 -58.40
CA GLU A 721 -16.58 -18.30 -57.37
C GLU A 721 -15.76 -18.30 -56.07
N VAL A 722 -15.57 -17.12 -55.49
CA VAL A 722 -15.01 -16.94 -54.14
C VAL A 722 -16.19 -16.70 -53.18
N VAL A 723 -16.18 -17.43 -52.07
CA VAL A 723 -17.24 -17.36 -51.08
C VAL A 723 -16.67 -16.98 -49.69
N GLY A 724 -17.43 -16.23 -48.93
CA GLY A 724 -17.17 -15.99 -47.53
C GLY A 724 -18.46 -16.13 -46.71
N SER A 725 -18.41 -16.77 -45.53
CA SER A 725 -19.56 -16.89 -44.66
C SER A 725 -19.17 -16.65 -43.20
N TRP A 726 -20.11 -16.06 -42.47
CA TRP A 726 -20.04 -15.74 -41.05
C TRP A 726 -21.28 -16.30 -40.37
N GLN A 727 -21.06 -17.33 -39.51
CA GLN A 727 -22.15 -18.04 -38.88
C GLN A 727 -22.07 -17.91 -37.38
N THR A 728 -23.21 -17.79 -36.75
CA THR A 728 -23.35 -17.78 -35.29
C THR A 728 -24.47 -18.73 -34.89
N PHE A 729 -24.15 -19.61 -33.95
CA PHE A 729 -25.09 -20.49 -33.28
C PHE A 729 -25.15 -20.11 -31.81
N ASN A 730 -26.28 -19.69 -31.30
CA ASN A 730 -26.43 -19.40 -29.89
C ASN A 730 -26.52 -20.68 -29.08
N GLY A 731 -25.91 -20.67 -27.87
CA GLY A 731 -26.08 -21.76 -26.94
C GLY A 731 -27.49 -21.84 -26.37
N ASP A 732 -27.80 -22.95 -25.72
CA ASP A 732 -29.08 -23.25 -25.08
C ASP A 732 -28.99 -23.41 -23.56
N GLY A 733 -27.82 -23.07 -22.96
CA GLY A 733 -27.50 -23.28 -21.56
C GLY A 733 -26.86 -24.65 -21.28
N ASN A 734 -27.02 -25.63 -22.17
CA ASN A 734 -26.33 -26.94 -22.11
C ASN A 734 -25.07 -26.95 -22.96
N ALA A 735 -25.10 -26.29 -24.12
CA ALA A 735 -23.96 -26.05 -24.99
C ALA A 735 -23.74 -24.56 -25.22
N SER A 736 -22.48 -24.15 -25.36
CA SER A 736 -22.07 -22.76 -25.53
C SER A 736 -22.29 -22.23 -26.94
N ARG A 737 -22.29 -20.92 -27.09
CA ARG A 737 -22.35 -20.23 -28.39
C ARG A 737 -21.16 -20.57 -29.23
N VAL A 738 -21.44 -20.76 -30.52
CA VAL A 738 -20.42 -21.02 -31.56
C VAL A 738 -20.39 -19.91 -32.60
N THR A 739 -19.22 -19.49 -32.98
CA THR A 739 -18.99 -18.59 -34.12
C THR A 739 -18.09 -19.27 -35.14
N GLN A 740 -18.47 -19.20 -36.43
CA GLN A 740 -17.69 -19.76 -37.54
C GLN A 740 -17.49 -18.72 -38.62
N ASN A 741 -16.27 -18.60 -39.09
CA ASN A 741 -15.90 -17.83 -40.30
C ASN A 741 -15.30 -18.79 -41.31
N THR A 742 -15.81 -18.79 -42.53
CA THR A 742 -15.32 -19.68 -43.61
C THR A 742 -15.11 -18.87 -44.88
N GLY A 743 -13.98 -19.07 -45.51
CA GLY A 743 -13.69 -18.58 -46.85
C GLY A 743 -13.40 -19.72 -47.81
N GLY A 744 -13.65 -19.53 -49.10
CA GLY A 744 -13.38 -20.60 -50.03
C GLY A 744 -13.46 -20.20 -51.51
N VAL A 745 -13.07 -21.11 -52.37
CA VAL A 745 -13.11 -20.97 -53.81
C VAL A 745 -13.71 -22.22 -54.42
N PHE A 746 -14.58 -22.02 -55.42
CA PHE A 746 -15.18 -23.10 -56.23
C PHE A 746 -14.90 -22.84 -57.71
N VAL A 747 -14.64 -23.89 -58.47
CA VAL A 747 -14.49 -23.84 -59.93
C VAL A 747 -15.35 -24.94 -60.51
N GLY A 748 -16.07 -24.63 -61.61
CA GLY A 748 -16.99 -25.57 -62.17
C GLY A 748 -17.32 -25.25 -63.64
N ALA A 749 -17.99 -26.17 -64.23
CA ALA A 749 -18.51 -26.05 -65.60
C ALA A 749 -19.77 -26.91 -65.78
N ASP A 750 -20.61 -26.53 -66.69
CA ASP A 750 -21.79 -27.30 -67.05
C ASP A 750 -22.10 -27.20 -68.56
N GLY A 751 -22.86 -28.12 -69.08
CA GLY A 751 -23.22 -28.16 -70.46
C GLY A 751 -24.53 -28.88 -70.70
N ALA A 752 -25.15 -28.62 -71.85
CA ALA A 752 -26.32 -29.34 -72.36
C ALA A 752 -25.95 -30.74 -72.74
N VAL A 753 -26.70 -31.79 -72.27
CA VAL A 753 -26.45 -33.22 -72.58
C VAL A 753 -27.58 -33.89 -73.38
N GLY A 754 -28.50 -33.10 -73.92
CA GLY A 754 -29.64 -33.55 -74.66
C GLY A 754 -30.94 -33.65 -73.87
N GLY A 755 -32.08 -33.81 -74.55
CA GLY A 755 -33.38 -33.91 -73.88
C GLY A 755 -33.78 -32.75 -73.04
N GLY A 756 -33.10 -31.58 -73.17
CA GLY A 756 -33.35 -30.40 -72.35
C GLY A 756 -32.68 -30.40 -70.97
N TRP A 757 -31.82 -31.41 -70.74
CA TRP A 757 -31.02 -31.51 -69.54
C TRP A 757 -29.70 -30.75 -69.66
N ARG A 758 -29.32 -30.14 -68.58
CA ARG A 758 -28.02 -29.53 -68.38
C ARG A 758 -27.35 -30.17 -67.14
N VAL A 759 -26.10 -30.60 -67.31
CA VAL A 759 -25.34 -31.26 -66.27
C VAL A 759 -23.99 -30.64 -66.14
N GLY A 760 -23.54 -30.52 -64.93
CA GLY A 760 -22.23 -29.89 -64.53
C GLY A 760 -21.62 -30.51 -63.30
N GLY A 761 -20.34 -30.14 -63.12
CA GLY A 761 -19.59 -30.50 -61.93
C GLY A 761 -18.75 -29.33 -61.46
N ALA A 762 -18.36 -29.36 -60.18
CA ALA A 762 -17.47 -28.40 -59.62
C ALA A 762 -16.58 -29.02 -58.54
N LEU A 763 -15.43 -28.40 -58.33
CA LEU A 763 -14.51 -28.67 -57.26
C LEU A 763 -14.41 -27.41 -56.40
N GLY A 764 -14.30 -27.58 -55.09
CA GLY A 764 -14.18 -26.48 -54.15
C GLY A 764 -13.20 -26.75 -53.05
N PHE A 765 -12.59 -25.71 -52.58
CA PHE A 765 -11.79 -25.67 -51.36
C PHE A 765 -12.35 -24.60 -50.44
N THR A 766 -12.49 -24.95 -49.17
CA THR A 766 -12.92 -24.02 -48.10
C THR A 766 -11.98 -24.13 -46.91
N ASP A 767 -11.67 -23.00 -46.26
CA ASP A 767 -10.96 -22.93 -45.02
C ASP A 767 -11.79 -22.13 -43.98
N GLY A 768 -11.97 -22.69 -42.79
CA GLY A 768 -12.83 -22.13 -41.78
C GLY A 768 -12.26 -22.21 -40.36
N ARG A 769 -12.64 -21.24 -39.55
CA ARG A 769 -12.32 -21.21 -38.13
C ARG A 769 -13.60 -21.20 -37.34
N ILE A 770 -13.64 -22.07 -36.34
CA ILE A 770 -14.76 -22.23 -35.42
C ILE A 770 -14.25 -21.87 -34.01
N LYS A 771 -14.99 -21.05 -33.28
CA LYS A 771 -14.73 -20.72 -31.89
C LYS A 771 -15.94 -21.06 -31.05
N VAL A 772 -15.73 -21.74 -29.94
CA VAL A 772 -16.77 -22.02 -28.94
C VAL A 772 -16.53 -21.04 -27.80
N ASP A 773 -17.48 -20.13 -27.62
CA ASP A 773 -17.40 -19.10 -26.55
C ASP A 773 -17.50 -19.77 -25.16
N ASP A 774 -16.86 -19.17 -24.14
CA ASP A 774 -16.86 -19.64 -22.75
C ASP A 774 -16.26 -21.03 -22.49
N ARG A 775 -15.67 -21.67 -23.52
CA ARG A 775 -15.03 -22.99 -23.42
C ARG A 775 -13.54 -22.97 -23.76
N ALA A 776 -12.98 -21.79 -24.01
CA ALA A 776 -11.59 -21.62 -24.44
C ALA A 776 -11.18 -22.64 -25.55
N SER A 777 -12.12 -22.91 -26.46
CA SER A 777 -12.00 -23.96 -27.50
C SER A 777 -12.16 -23.38 -28.88
N LYS A 778 -11.36 -23.87 -29.84
CA LYS A 778 -11.40 -23.49 -31.26
C LYS A 778 -11.12 -24.67 -32.14
N ALA A 779 -11.58 -24.58 -33.40
CA ALA A 779 -11.25 -25.55 -34.45
C ALA A 779 -10.93 -24.83 -35.74
N SER A 780 -10.02 -25.41 -36.51
CA SER A 780 -9.77 -25.10 -37.93
C SER A 780 -10.31 -26.23 -38.76
N VAL A 781 -10.94 -25.90 -39.87
CA VAL A 781 -11.54 -26.88 -40.78
C VAL A 781 -11.15 -26.55 -42.23
N SER A 782 -10.44 -27.44 -42.89
CA SER A 782 -10.17 -27.37 -44.32
C SER A 782 -11.05 -28.39 -45.07
N GLY A 783 -11.88 -27.91 -45.99
CA GLY A 783 -12.84 -28.71 -46.72
C GLY A 783 -12.51 -28.81 -48.22
N TYR A 784 -12.50 -30.01 -48.74
CA TYR A 784 -12.35 -30.31 -50.19
C TYR A 784 -13.66 -30.90 -50.70
N THR A 785 -14.29 -30.21 -51.63
CA THR A 785 -15.64 -30.54 -52.11
C THR A 785 -15.64 -30.95 -53.54
N ALA A 786 -16.30 -32.07 -53.88
CA ALA A 786 -16.72 -32.44 -55.23
C ALA A 786 -18.23 -32.31 -55.32
N LEU A 787 -18.67 -31.62 -56.39
CA LEU A 787 -20.08 -31.33 -56.69
C LEU A 787 -20.46 -31.91 -58.05
N LEU A 788 -21.60 -32.56 -58.12
CA LEU A 788 -22.28 -32.88 -59.30
C LEU A 788 -23.68 -32.29 -59.31
N TYR A 789 -24.11 -31.65 -60.37
CA TYR A 789 -25.39 -31.00 -60.42
C TYR A 789 -26.01 -31.05 -61.84
N GLY A 790 -27.30 -30.96 -61.94
CA GLY A 790 -27.97 -30.92 -63.20
C GLY A 790 -29.43 -30.41 -63.05
N GLY A 791 -30.01 -30.04 -64.17
CA GLY A 791 -31.34 -29.50 -64.18
C GLY A 791 -31.98 -29.50 -65.56
N ARG A 792 -33.29 -29.42 -65.51
CA ARG A 792 -34.12 -29.36 -66.71
C ARG A 792 -35.22 -28.32 -66.52
N SER A 793 -35.45 -27.56 -67.63
CA SER A 793 -36.55 -26.63 -67.68
C SER A 793 -37.56 -27.15 -68.68
N VAL A 794 -38.81 -27.28 -68.35
CA VAL A 794 -39.90 -27.77 -69.16
C VAL A 794 -41.01 -26.75 -69.24
N ALA A 795 -41.50 -26.41 -70.43
CA ALA A 795 -42.63 -25.52 -70.59
C ALA A 795 -43.88 -26.13 -69.92
N ALA A 796 -44.56 -25.38 -69.10
CA ALA A 796 -45.75 -25.81 -68.38
C ALA A 796 -46.74 -24.62 -68.26
N GLY A 797 -47.78 -24.69 -69.04
CA GLY A 797 -48.78 -23.60 -69.09
C GLY A 797 -48.17 -22.27 -69.55
N ALA A 798 -48.39 -21.21 -68.81
CA ALA A 798 -47.82 -19.86 -69.07
C ALA A 798 -46.40 -19.66 -68.57
N GLY A 799 -45.79 -20.70 -67.98
CA GLY A 799 -44.48 -20.61 -67.35
C GLY A 799 -43.58 -21.81 -67.72
N LYS A 800 -42.49 -21.96 -66.92
CA LYS A 800 -41.55 -23.06 -67.00
C LYS A 800 -41.41 -23.74 -65.64
N LEU A 801 -41.44 -25.06 -65.64
CA LEU A 801 -41.08 -25.85 -64.46
C LEU A 801 -39.60 -26.20 -64.54
N ASN A 802 -38.86 -25.72 -63.51
CA ASN A 802 -37.44 -25.89 -63.32
C ASN A 802 -37.19 -27.00 -62.34
N LEU A 803 -36.63 -28.11 -62.73
CA LEU A 803 -36.16 -29.17 -61.84
C LEU A 803 -34.64 -29.09 -61.70
N LEU A 804 -34.14 -28.89 -60.46
CA LEU A 804 -32.70 -28.92 -60.21
C LEU A 804 -32.38 -30.08 -59.27
N LEU A 805 -31.29 -30.75 -59.54
CA LEU A 805 -30.78 -31.89 -58.77
C LEU A 805 -29.28 -31.67 -58.48
N GLY A 806 -28.80 -32.10 -57.31
CA GLY A 806 -27.39 -32.04 -57.01
C GLY A 806 -26.97 -33.04 -55.95
N ALA A 807 -25.70 -33.39 -56.02
CA ALA A 807 -25.00 -34.21 -55.06
C ALA A 807 -23.63 -33.59 -54.72
N ALA A 808 -23.24 -33.61 -53.49
CA ALA A 808 -21.95 -33.13 -53.05
C ALA A 808 -21.30 -34.10 -52.05
N TYR A 809 -19.99 -34.19 -52.13
CA TYR A 809 -19.21 -34.82 -51.11
C TYR A 809 -18.05 -33.89 -50.69
N THR A 810 -17.95 -33.64 -49.37
CA THR A 810 -16.91 -32.83 -48.79
C THR A 810 -16.05 -33.64 -47.83
N TRP A 811 -14.75 -33.70 -48.13
CA TRP A 811 -13.75 -34.17 -47.15
C TRP A 811 -13.32 -33.00 -46.27
N ASN A 812 -13.47 -33.13 -44.95
CA ASN A 812 -13.06 -32.12 -44.01
C ASN A 812 -11.88 -32.64 -43.19
N ASP A 813 -10.82 -31.88 -43.13
CA ASP A 813 -9.73 -32.04 -42.16
C ASP A 813 -9.96 -31.04 -41.03
N ILE A 814 -10.05 -31.53 -39.77
CA ILE A 814 -10.44 -30.79 -38.60
C ILE A 814 -9.32 -30.84 -37.60
N GLY A 815 -8.74 -29.67 -37.24
CA GLY A 815 -7.82 -29.51 -36.14
C GLY A 815 -8.51 -28.78 -34.98
N THR A 816 -8.52 -29.35 -33.79
CA THR A 816 -9.14 -28.77 -32.60
C THR A 816 -8.12 -28.41 -31.53
N GLU A 817 -8.38 -27.35 -30.80
CA GLU A 817 -7.59 -26.91 -29.65
C GLU A 817 -8.53 -26.52 -28.52
N ARG A 818 -8.37 -27.14 -27.33
CA ARG A 818 -9.08 -26.82 -26.10
C ARG A 818 -8.07 -26.43 -25.00
N GLN A 819 -8.37 -25.42 -24.22
CA GLN A 819 -7.59 -25.05 -23.04
C GLN A 819 -8.39 -25.37 -21.80
N VAL A 820 -7.81 -26.18 -20.90
CA VAL A 820 -8.46 -26.65 -19.67
C VAL A 820 -7.52 -26.44 -18.50
N VAL A 821 -8.04 -26.02 -17.35
CA VAL A 821 -7.27 -25.91 -16.13
C VAL A 821 -7.64 -27.07 -15.20
N VAL A 822 -6.66 -27.89 -14.84
CA VAL A 822 -6.82 -29.00 -13.90
C VAL A 822 -5.87 -28.77 -12.73
N ALA A 823 -6.38 -28.66 -11.52
CA ALA A 823 -5.59 -28.45 -10.29
C ALA A 823 -4.62 -27.24 -10.40
N GLY A 824 -5.05 -26.14 -11.04
CA GLY A 824 -4.25 -24.94 -11.23
C GLY A 824 -3.28 -25.00 -12.43
N ALA A 825 -3.10 -26.16 -13.07
CA ALA A 825 -2.24 -26.33 -14.24
C ALA A 825 -3.04 -26.20 -15.54
N GLY A 826 -2.65 -25.28 -16.42
CA GLY A 826 -3.22 -25.14 -17.75
C GLY A 826 -2.78 -26.29 -18.68
N GLN A 827 -3.74 -26.92 -19.34
CA GLN A 827 -3.51 -27.98 -20.32
C GLN A 827 -4.02 -27.49 -21.68
N LYS A 828 -3.19 -27.61 -22.73
CA LYS A 828 -3.55 -27.38 -24.11
C LYS A 828 -3.77 -28.72 -24.81
N LEU A 829 -5.03 -29.03 -25.08
CA LEU A 829 -5.47 -30.29 -25.68
C LEU A 829 -5.71 -30.11 -27.15
N THR A 830 -5.10 -30.96 -27.99
CA THR A 830 -5.21 -30.87 -29.45
C THR A 830 -5.57 -32.22 -30.05
N ALA A 831 -6.40 -32.19 -31.10
CA ALA A 831 -6.69 -33.36 -31.92
C ALA A 831 -6.87 -32.98 -33.38
N ASP A 832 -6.40 -33.87 -34.26
CA ASP A 832 -6.60 -33.79 -35.71
C ASP A 832 -7.39 -35.01 -36.21
N TYR A 833 -8.47 -34.76 -36.91
CA TYR A 833 -9.32 -35.85 -37.43
C TYR A 833 -10.08 -35.43 -38.67
N GLY A 834 -10.58 -36.41 -39.42
CA GLY A 834 -11.32 -36.18 -40.65
C GLY A 834 -12.82 -36.40 -40.50
N ALA A 835 -13.59 -35.70 -41.32
CA ALA A 835 -15.03 -35.95 -41.46
C ALA A 835 -15.46 -35.88 -42.95
N GLY A 836 -16.37 -36.76 -43.35
CA GLY A 836 -16.97 -36.78 -44.69
C GLY A 836 -18.42 -36.31 -44.65
N ASN A 837 -18.78 -35.35 -45.47
CA ASN A 837 -20.16 -34.84 -45.56
C ASN A 837 -20.75 -35.17 -46.93
N SER A 838 -21.70 -36.13 -46.95
CA SER A 838 -22.48 -36.46 -48.15
C SER A 838 -23.74 -35.65 -48.25
N GLN A 839 -24.06 -35.07 -49.37
CA GLN A 839 -25.27 -34.28 -49.56
C GLN A 839 -26.01 -34.68 -50.83
N LEU A 840 -27.31 -34.74 -50.77
CA LEU A 840 -28.23 -34.83 -51.92
C LEU A 840 -29.24 -33.69 -51.78
N PHE A 841 -29.50 -32.99 -52.87
CA PHE A 841 -30.46 -31.88 -52.83
C PHE A 841 -31.19 -31.69 -54.14
N THR A 842 -32.43 -31.21 -54.07
CA THR A 842 -33.29 -30.95 -55.20
C THR A 842 -34.08 -29.67 -55.00
N GLU A 843 -34.44 -29.00 -56.06
CA GLU A 843 -35.33 -27.85 -56.07
C GLU A 843 -36.30 -27.96 -57.25
N LEU A 844 -37.55 -27.71 -57.07
CA LEU A 844 -38.59 -27.56 -58.08
C LEU A 844 -39.15 -26.15 -58.02
N GLY A 845 -38.97 -25.39 -59.09
CA GLY A 845 -39.45 -24.01 -59.22
C GLY A 845 -40.38 -23.89 -60.44
N TYR A 846 -41.36 -23.00 -60.27
CA TYR A 846 -42.26 -22.64 -61.38
C TYR A 846 -42.07 -21.18 -61.78
N ALA A 847 -41.34 -20.96 -62.86
CA ALA A 847 -41.00 -19.64 -63.37
C ALA A 847 -42.07 -19.05 -64.22
N MET A 848 -42.63 -17.90 -63.85
CA MET A 848 -43.69 -17.14 -64.57
C MET A 848 -43.17 -15.73 -64.90
N ALA A 849 -43.56 -15.26 -66.09
CA ALA A 849 -43.31 -13.88 -66.48
C ALA A 849 -44.13 -12.91 -65.60
N ALA A 850 -43.47 -11.86 -65.06
CA ALA A 850 -44.08 -10.78 -64.26
C ALA A 850 -43.87 -9.41 -64.96
N GLY A 851 -43.95 -9.41 -66.31
CA GLY A 851 -43.70 -8.29 -67.20
C GLY A 851 -42.67 -8.66 -68.26
N GLN A 852 -42.24 -7.65 -69.04
CA GLN A 852 -41.36 -7.91 -70.22
C GLN A 852 -39.91 -8.28 -69.81
N ARG A 853 -39.45 -7.81 -68.61
CA ARG A 853 -38.05 -8.00 -68.16
C ARG A 853 -38.00 -8.67 -66.80
N SER A 854 -39.11 -9.05 -66.16
CA SER A 854 -39.15 -9.60 -64.85
C SER A 854 -39.80 -10.97 -64.79
N GLN A 855 -39.38 -11.81 -63.86
CA GLN A 855 -39.90 -13.15 -63.67
C GLN A 855 -40.03 -13.40 -62.14
N ILE A 856 -41.07 -14.19 -61.82
CA ILE A 856 -41.24 -14.62 -60.41
C ILE A 856 -41.25 -16.17 -60.45
N GLU A 857 -40.62 -16.75 -59.44
CA GLU A 857 -40.47 -18.20 -59.39
C GLU A 857 -40.72 -18.67 -57.93
N PRO A 858 -41.94 -19.09 -57.57
CA PRO A 858 -42.16 -19.89 -56.35
C PRO A 858 -41.37 -21.19 -56.50
N PHE A 859 -40.75 -21.65 -55.41
CA PHE A 859 -39.99 -22.89 -55.42
C PHE A 859 -40.10 -23.67 -54.11
N VAL A 860 -39.95 -24.95 -54.20
CA VAL A 860 -39.77 -25.88 -53.09
C VAL A 860 -38.50 -26.66 -53.25
N GLY A 861 -37.79 -26.85 -52.13
CA GLY A 861 -36.49 -27.56 -52.13
C GLY A 861 -36.45 -28.61 -51.01
N LEU A 862 -35.74 -29.69 -51.30
CA LEU A 862 -35.42 -30.70 -50.29
C LEU A 862 -33.91 -30.97 -50.34
N ALA A 863 -33.30 -31.09 -49.18
CA ALA A 863 -31.89 -31.49 -49.11
C ALA A 863 -31.66 -32.42 -47.92
N TRP A 864 -30.84 -33.43 -48.17
CA TRP A 864 -30.36 -34.39 -47.19
C TRP A 864 -28.82 -34.23 -47.05
N SER A 865 -28.33 -34.25 -45.79
CA SER A 865 -26.91 -34.21 -45.48
C SER A 865 -26.60 -35.27 -44.43
N ASN A 866 -25.50 -35.98 -44.61
CA ASN A 866 -24.98 -36.95 -43.63
C ASN A 866 -23.49 -36.70 -43.42
N LEU A 867 -23.16 -36.19 -42.23
CA LEU A 867 -21.78 -35.95 -41.81
C LEU A 867 -21.32 -37.20 -41.05
N ARG A 868 -20.21 -37.80 -41.45
CA ARG A 868 -19.54 -38.91 -40.76
C ARG A 868 -18.21 -38.46 -40.22
N THR A 869 -18.08 -38.39 -38.87
CA THR A 869 -16.87 -38.01 -38.20
C THR A 869 -16.03 -39.24 -37.84
N LYS A 870 -14.74 -39.23 -38.10
CA LYS A 870 -13.81 -40.26 -37.65
C LYS A 870 -13.55 -40.17 -36.16
N GLY A 871 -13.15 -41.29 -35.55
CA GLY A 871 -12.66 -41.26 -34.18
C GLY A 871 -11.33 -40.53 -34.05
N PHE A 872 -11.05 -39.99 -32.90
CA PHE A 872 -9.84 -39.21 -32.59
C PHE A 872 -9.40 -39.41 -31.14
N THR A 873 -8.17 -39.01 -30.85
CA THR A 873 -7.66 -38.91 -29.47
C THR A 873 -6.96 -37.57 -29.32
N GLU A 874 -7.35 -36.79 -28.32
CA GLU A 874 -6.66 -35.57 -27.96
C GLU A 874 -5.31 -35.91 -27.30
N SER A 875 -4.37 -35.01 -27.42
CA SER A 875 -3.08 -35.04 -26.75
C SER A 875 -2.87 -33.74 -25.98
N GLY A 876 -2.02 -33.74 -24.92
CA GLY A 876 -1.63 -32.52 -24.22
C GLY A 876 -1.97 -32.46 -22.74
N GLY A 877 -2.54 -33.50 -22.13
CA GLY A 877 -2.77 -33.52 -20.69
C GLY A 877 -3.73 -34.58 -20.19
N SER A 878 -3.94 -34.65 -18.89
CA SER A 878 -4.80 -35.65 -18.24
C SER A 878 -6.30 -35.49 -18.57
N ALA A 879 -6.70 -34.31 -19.04
CA ALA A 879 -8.07 -34.01 -19.47
C ALA A 879 -8.32 -34.32 -20.95
N ALA A 880 -7.38 -35.00 -21.62
CA ALA A 880 -7.51 -35.42 -23.03
C ALA A 880 -8.65 -36.41 -23.19
N LEU A 881 -9.40 -36.26 -24.29
CA LEU A 881 -10.56 -37.05 -24.63
C LEU A 881 -10.28 -37.94 -25.84
N THR A 882 -10.85 -39.14 -25.81
CA THR A 882 -10.93 -39.99 -27.02
C THR A 882 -12.36 -39.91 -27.53
N GLY A 883 -12.51 -39.47 -28.79
CA GLY A 883 -13.78 -39.38 -29.46
C GLY A 883 -14.04 -40.63 -30.35
N GLN A 884 -15.23 -41.17 -30.26
CA GLN A 884 -15.67 -42.26 -31.13
C GLN A 884 -16.10 -41.70 -32.49
N LYS A 885 -16.09 -42.60 -33.53
CA LYS A 885 -16.73 -42.28 -34.82
C LYS A 885 -18.22 -42.03 -34.62
N ASP A 886 -18.75 -41.01 -35.31
CA ASP A 886 -20.15 -40.63 -35.20
C ASP A 886 -20.75 -40.26 -36.58
N SER A 887 -22.09 -40.15 -36.63
CA SER A 887 -22.81 -39.81 -37.85
C SER A 887 -24.01 -38.93 -37.52
N THR A 888 -24.00 -37.72 -38.06
CA THR A 888 -25.09 -36.74 -37.93
C THR A 888 -25.84 -36.58 -39.22
N THR A 889 -27.15 -36.75 -39.21
CA THR A 889 -28.02 -36.66 -40.40
C THR A 889 -29.00 -35.51 -40.28
N LEU A 890 -29.01 -34.63 -41.26
CA LEU A 890 -29.95 -33.50 -41.32
C LEU A 890 -30.68 -33.46 -42.64
N THR A 891 -31.98 -33.38 -42.62
CA THR A 891 -32.81 -33.13 -43.80
C THR A 891 -33.45 -31.76 -43.68
N THR A 892 -33.43 -30.99 -44.78
CA THR A 892 -34.05 -29.66 -44.81
C THR A 892 -35.06 -29.53 -45.92
N SER A 893 -36.23 -29.03 -45.64
CA SER A 893 -37.20 -28.57 -46.65
C SER A 893 -37.20 -27.04 -46.74
N SER A 894 -37.34 -26.49 -47.91
CA SER A 894 -37.44 -25.07 -48.15
C SER A 894 -38.62 -24.71 -49.03
N LEU A 895 -39.24 -23.59 -48.71
CA LEU A 895 -40.32 -22.97 -49.51
C LEU A 895 -39.96 -21.50 -49.69
N GLY A 896 -39.93 -21.00 -50.88
CA GLY A 896 -39.53 -19.64 -51.17
C GLY A 896 -40.15 -19.07 -52.45
N LEU A 897 -39.91 -17.78 -52.59
CA LEU A 897 -40.23 -17.02 -53.80
C LEU A 897 -38.93 -16.34 -54.29
N ARG A 898 -38.68 -16.45 -55.55
CA ARG A 898 -37.55 -15.80 -56.23
C ARG A 898 -38.11 -14.86 -57.26
N GLY A 899 -37.62 -13.61 -57.27
CA GLY A 899 -37.86 -12.60 -58.28
C GLY A 899 -36.56 -12.35 -59.07
N MET A 900 -36.66 -12.18 -60.36
CA MET A 900 -35.53 -11.72 -61.16
C MET A 900 -36.01 -10.64 -62.15
N THR A 901 -35.09 -9.68 -62.40
CA THR A 901 -35.37 -8.59 -63.34
C THR A 901 -34.11 -8.29 -64.15
N ASP A 902 -34.24 -8.12 -65.43
CA ASP A 902 -33.17 -7.72 -66.34
C ASP A 902 -33.21 -6.20 -66.50
N PHE A 903 -32.06 -5.58 -66.48
CA PHE A 903 -31.90 -4.13 -66.61
C PHE A 903 -30.70 -3.81 -67.50
N SER A 904 -30.68 -2.60 -68.07
CA SER A 904 -29.56 -2.11 -68.88
C SER A 904 -28.98 -0.88 -68.21
N LEU A 905 -27.67 -0.83 -67.98
CA LEU A 905 -26.94 0.33 -67.42
C LEU A 905 -25.93 0.82 -68.49
N GLY A 906 -26.37 1.74 -69.32
CA GLY A 906 -25.58 2.17 -70.50
C GLY A 906 -25.39 1.02 -71.52
N LYS A 907 -24.16 0.54 -71.74
CA LYS A 907 -23.83 -0.59 -72.66
C LYS A 907 -23.76 -1.93 -71.90
N ALA A 908 -23.84 -1.92 -70.55
CA ALA A 908 -23.80 -3.15 -69.77
C ALA A 908 -25.23 -3.65 -69.48
N GLU A 909 -25.44 -4.89 -69.70
CA GLU A 909 -26.66 -5.53 -69.28
C GLU A 909 -26.46 -6.32 -68.02
N GLY A 910 -27.46 -6.24 -67.11
CA GLY A 910 -27.44 -6.86 -65.84
C GLY A 910 -28.74 -7.57 -65.47
N ARG A 911 -28.62 -8.45 -64.50
CA ARG A 911 -29.75 -9.16 -63.93
C ARG A 911 -29.67 -9.05 -62.43
N LEU A 912 -30.75 -8.56 -61.81
CA LEU A 912 -30.96 -8.59 -60.37
C LEU A 912 -31.83 -9.81 -60.01
N VAL A 913 -31.37 -10.61 -59.07
CA VAL A 913 -32.16 -11.70 -58.53
C VAL A 913 -32.30 -11.49 -57.02
N ALA A 914 -33.50 -11.58 -56.54
CA ALA A 914 -33.80 -11.58 -55.10
C ALA A 914 -34.67 -12.81 -54.77
N ALA A 915 -34.32 -13.52 -53.72
CA ALA A 915 -35.09 -14.65 -53.21
C ALA A 915 -35.31 -14.55 -51.71
N GLY A 916 -36.42 -15.03 -51.20
CA GLY A 916 -36.69 -15.15 -49.81
C GLY A 916 -37.62 -16.31 -49.51
N GLY A 917 -37.54 -16.86 -48.35
CA GLY A 917 -38.34 -17.99 -47.99
C GLY A 917 -38.13 -18.50 -46.55
N TRP A 918 -38.65 -19.64 -46.35
CA TRP A 918 -38.59 -20.37 -45.10
C TRP A 918 -37.99 -21.76 -45.31
N ARG A 919 -37.17 -22.18 -44.35
CA ARG A 919 -36.51 -23.49 -44.33
C ARG A 919 -36.80 -24.18 -43.00
N ARG A 920 -37.14 -25.45 -43.03
CA ARG A 920 -37.33 -26.32 -41.88
C ARG A 920 -36.36 -27.46 -41.91
N ALA A 921 -35.70 -27.71 -40.77
CA ALA A 921 -34.79 -28.80 -40.54
C ALA A 921 -35.45 -29.96 -39.79
N PHE A 922 -35.07 -31.16 -40.13
CA PHE A 922 -35.47 -32.43 -39.54
C PHE A 922 -34.27 -33.35 -39.35
N GLY A 923 -34.34 -34.25 -38.37
CA GLY A 923 -33.24 -35.17 -38.01
C GLY A 923 -32.44 -34.68 -36.78
N ASP A 924 -31.13 -34.80 -36.82
CA ASP A 924 -30.25 -34.53 -35.69
C ASP A 924 -30.03 -33.03 -35.55
N LEU A 925 -30.95 -32.33 -34.87
CA LEU A 925 -30.87 -30.91 -34.61
C LEU A 925 -29.91 -30.54 -33.47
N ASN A 926 -29.57 -31.49 -32.62
CA ASN A 926 -28.62 -31.37 -31.52
C ASN A 926 -27.51 -32.40 -31.74
N PRO A 927 -26.60 -32.20 -32.66
CA PRO A 927 -25.50 -33.12 -32.89
C PRO A 927 -24.76 -33.38 -31.57
N ASP A 928 -24.39 -34.63 -31.35
CA ASP A 928 -23.69 -35.05 -30.14
C ASP A 928 -22.31 -35.61 -30.47
N ALA A 929 -21.49 -35.80 -29.46
CA ALA A 929 -20.21 -36.47 -29.54
C ALA A 929 -20.08 -37.50 -28.42
N ARG A 930 -19.58 -38.67 -28.77
CA ARG A 930 -19.33 -39.76 -27.87
C ARG A 930 -17.85 -39.77 -27.48
N LEU A 931 -17.58 -39.36 -26.25
CA LEU A 931 -16.26 -39.07 -25.74
C LEU A 931 -15.91 -39.96 -24.55
N ALA A 932 -14.63 -40.18 -24.26
CA ALA A 932 -14.16 -40.86 -23.07
C ALA A 932 -12.87 -40.20 -22.54
N PHE A 933 -12.74 -40.05 -21.25
CA PHE A 933 -11.45 -39.78 -20.60
C PHE A 933 -10.54 -41.01 -20.66
N ASP A 934 -9.23 -40.81 -20.56
CA ASP A 934 -8.28 -41.90 -20.50
C ASP A 934 -8.61 -42.90 -19.37
N GLY A 935 -8.76 -44.18 -19.70
CA GLY A 935 -9.18 -45.24 -18.76
C GLY A 935 -10.63 -45.14 -18.31
N GLY A 936 -11.44 -44.25 -18.90
CA GLY A 936 -12.83 -43.99 -18.50
C GLY A 936 -13.88 -44.64 -19.46
N GLN A 937 -15.12 -44.62 -19.06
CA GLN A 937 -16.27 -45.02 -19.86
C GLN A 937 -16.69 -43.89 -20.80
N VAL A 938 -17.33 -44.29 -21.92
CA VAL A 938 -17.87 -43.36 -22.92
C VAL A 938 -19.06 -42.62 -22.34
N PHE A 939 -19.05 -41.29 -22.54
CA PHE A 939 -20.15 -40.38 -22.21
C PHE A 939 -20.54 -39.57 -23.46
N THR A 940 -21.71 -39.01 -23.49
CA THR A 940 -22.23 -38.25 -24.61
C THR A 940 -22.46 -36.81 -24.25
N VAL A 941 -21.98 -35.91 -25.05
CA VAL A 941 -22.20 -34.45 -24.92
C VAL A 941 -22.88 -33.90 -26.16
N ALA A 942 -23.89 -33.08 -26.00
CA ALA A 942 -24.56 -32.39 -27.05
C ALA A 942 -23.79 -31.12 -27.45
N GLY A 943 -23.73 -30.82 -28.73
CA GLY A 943 -23.21 -29.57 -29.28
C GLY A 943 -24.32 -28.50 -29.38
N THR A 944 -23.92 -27.36 -29.91
CA THR A 944 -24.80 -26.21 -30.10
C THR A 944 -25.96 -26.57 -31.06
N PRO A 945 -27.23 -26.29 -30.68
CA PRO A 945 -28.38 -26.71 -31.45
C PRO A 945 -28.47 -26.02 -32.81
N ILE A 946 -28.93 -26.77 -33.83
CA ILE A 946 -29.26 -26.27 -35.17
C ILE A 946 -30.74 -25.80 -35.13
N ALA A 947 -30.98 -24.56 -35.63
CA ALA A 947 -32.33 -24.01 -35.63
C ALA A 947 -33.26 -24.84 -36.52
N ARG A 948 -34.36 -25.31 -35.95
CA ARG A 948 -35.40 -26.09 -36.68
C ARG A 948 -36.07 -25.29 -37.78
N ASN A 949 -36.27 -24.00 -37.60
CA ASN A 949 -36.90 -23.08 -38.54
C ASN A 949 -36.01 -21.85 -38.77
N VAL A 950 -35.75 -21.55 -40.02
CA VAL A 950 -34.98 -20.35 -40.40
C VAL A 950 -35.68 -19.63 -41.56
N GLY A 951 -35.77 -18.30 -41.49
CA GLY A 951 -36.03 -17.46 -42.64
C GLY A 951 -34.73 -17.27 -43.45
N PHE A 952 -34.79 -17.24 -44.73
CA PHE A 952 -33.63 -16.93 -45.55
C PHE A 952 -33.94 -15.83 -46.56
N GLY A 953 -32.91 -15.06 -46.94
CA GLY A 953 -32.95 -14.08 -48.02
C GLY A 953 -31.67 -14.12 -48.83
N GLU A 954 -31.80 -13.92 -50.12
CA GLU A 954 -30.67 -13.88 -51.06
C GLU A 954 -30.87 -12.75 -52.06
N VAL A 955 -29.79 -12.03 -52.35
CA VAL A 955 -29.75 -11.01 -53.42
C VAL A 955 -28.50 -11.23 -54.22
N SER A 956 -28.62 -11.22 -55.54
CA SER A 956 -27.48 -11.30 -56.46
C SER A 956 -27.64 -10.36 -57.65
N LEU A 957 -26.51 -9.79 -58.05
CA LEU A 957 -26.37 -8.89 -59.18
C LEU A 957 -25.41 -9.55 -60.19
N ASP A 958 -25.94 -9.90 -61.32
CA ASP A 958 -25.18 -10.50 -62.45
C ASP A 958 -24.98 -9.45 -63.54
N LEU A 959 -23.76 -9.12 -63.86
CA LEU A 959 -23.39 -8.09 -64.85
C LEU A 959 -22.65 -8.75 -66.04
N ALA A 960 -23.11 -8.53 -67.26
CA ALA A 960 -22.40 -8.93 -68.49
C ALA A 960 -21.25 -7.94 -68.71
N VAL A 961 -19.98 -8.43 -68.51
CA VAL A 961 -18.75 -7.64 -68.71
C VAL A 961 -18.22 -7.79 -70.18
N SER A 962 -18.60 -8.84 -70.86
CA SER A 962 -18.34 -9.04 -72.29
C SER A 962 -19.40 -9.99 -72.92
N ARG A 963 -19.29 -10.22 -74.25
CA ARG A 963 -20.20 -11.18 -74.94
C ARG A 963 -20.04 -12.60 -74.37
N SER A 964 -18.92 -12.95 -73.83
CA SER A 964 -18.62 -14.29 -73.30
C SER A 964 -18.41 -14.38 -71.78
N ALA A 965 -18.45 -13.28 -71.08
CA ALA A 965 -18.17 -13.26 -69.61
C ALA A 965 -19.17 -12.40 -68.82
N SER A 966 -19.53 -12.91 -67.64
CA SER A 966 -20.29 -12.18 -66.67
C SER A 966 -19.68 -12.28 -65.25
N VAL A 967 -19.92 -11.28 -64.42
CA VAL A 967 -19.53 -11.22 -63.05
C VAL A 967 -20.78 -11.15 -62.19
N THR A 968 -20.85 -11.97 -61.14
CA THR A 968 -21.97 -11.99 -60.21
C THR A 968 -21.48 -11.67 -58.82
N LEU A 969 -22.09 -10.66 -58.18
CA LEU A 969 -21.97 -10.39 -56.74
C LEU A 969 -23.26 -10.91 -56.04
N ALA A 970 -23.10 -11.68 -54.99
CA ALA A 970 -24.25 -12.18 -54.26
C ALA A 970 -24.04 -12.07 -52.74
N TYR A 971 -25.15 -11.83 -52.05
CA TYR A 971 -25.25 -11.89 -50.60
C TYR A 971 -26.44 -12.80 -50.25
N SER A 972 -26.24 -13.61 -49.21
CA SER A 972 -27.32 -14.40 -48.62
C SER A 972 -27.28 -14.36 -47.11
N GLY A 973 -28.44 -14.34 -46.47
CA GLY A 973 -28.59 -14.38 -45.03
C GLY A 973 -29.61 -15.45 -44.62
N GLN A 974 -29.37 -16.07 -43.47
CA GLN A 974 -30.29 -16.98 -42.83
C GLN A 974 -30.49 -16.58 -41.39
N PHE A 975 -31.73 -16.53 -40.92
CA PHE A 975 -32.10 -16.07 -39.60
C PHE A 975 -33.10 -17.04 -38.97
N GLY A 976 -32.73 -17.64 -37.86
CA GLY A 976 -33.60 -18.56 -37.12
C GLY A 976 -33.47 -18.37 -35.62
N ALA A 977 -34.28 -19.07 -34.84
CA ALA A 977 -34.15 -19.05 -33.40
C ALA A 977 -32.75 -19.53 -32.99
N GLY A 978 -31.90 -18.58 -32.58
CA GLY A 978 -30.52 -18.85 -32.12
C GLY A 978 -29.46 -18.95 -33.23
N ASN A 979 -29.81 -19.05 -34.52
CA ASN A 979 -28.83 -19.20 -35.60
C ASN A 979 -28.88 -18.01 -36.54
N ARG A 980 -27.70 -17.51 -36.91
CA ARG A 980 -27.52 -16.46 -37.93
C ARG A 980 -26.39 -16.85 -38.86
N ASP A 981 -26.63 -16.68 -40.17
CA ASP A 981 -25.64 -16.91 -41.19
C ASP A 981 -25.66 -15.77 -42.21
N HIS A 982 -24.52 -15.24 -42.50
CA HIS A 982 -24.30 -14.21 -43.51
C HIS A 982 -23.25 -14.69 -44.46
N SER A 983 -23.55 -14.72 -45.75
CA SER A 983 -22.61 -15.15 -46.75
C SER A 983 -22.53 -14.15 -47.90
N GLY A 984 -21.33 -13.92 -48.39
CA GLY A 984 -21.05 -13.10 -49.56
C GLY A 984 -20.28 -13.90 -50.60
N SER A 985 -20.55 -13.68 -51.89
CA SER A 985 -19.76 -14.31 -52.93
C SER A 985 -19.56 -13.43 -54.15
N LEU A 986 -18.43 -13.66 -54.84
CA LEU A 986 -18.10 -13.04 -56.10
C LEU A 986 -17.75 -14.15 -57.08
N SER A 987 -18.44 -14.19 -58.25
CA SER A 987 -18.17 -15.21 -59.26
C SER A 987 -17.94 -14.60 -60.64
N VAL A 988 -17.15 -15.27 -61.40
CA VAL A 988 -16.90 -15.00 -62.82
C VAL A 988 -17.32 -16.20 -63.58
N ARG A 989 -18.02 -16.00 -64.70
CA ARG A 989 -18.53 -17.03 -65.60
C ARG A 989 -18.07 -16.75 -67.03
N TRP A 990 -17.51 -17.76 -67.73
CA TRP A 990 -17.08 -17.71 -69.13
C TRP A 990 -17.89 -18.68 -69.91
N ARG A 991 -18.15 -18.31 -71.19
CA ARG A 991 -18.83 -19.12 -72.17
C ARG A 991 -17.86 -19.33 -73.29
N TYR A 992 -17.65 -20.53 -73.62
CA TYR A 992 -16.79 -20.93 -74.73
C TYR A 992 -17.49 -21.92 -75.70
#